data_f586dac01c23f6f1a97fda6e6a0791e2
#
_entry.id   f586dac01c23f6f1a97fda6e6a0791e2
#
_cell.length_a   1.000
_cell.length_b   1.000
_cell.length_c   1.000
_cell.angle_alpha   90.00
_cell.angle_beta   90.00
_cell.angle_gamma   90.00
#
_symmetry.space_group_name_H-M   'P 1'
#
loop_
_entity.id
_entity.type
_entity.pdbx_description
1 polymer ?
#
loop_
_entity_poly.entity_id
_entity_poly.type
_entity_poly.pdbx_seq_one_letter_code
_entity_poly.pdbx_strand_id
1 'polypeptide(L)'
;MSLIAARKRIFAITISVCAVCGICAQNNAVLRVDKPGAAVSSTMYGIFFEDINFGADGGLYAEMVKNRSFEFPQSLLGWKSFGQADVLEEGGPFSRNPHYVRLTPSGHAEMRTGLENEGFFGVTVNKDSLYNFSVYMRAPEGAGIVRVELCNPAAMGETQTLAEHTFDVSSPEWTKYTAVLKPDADVKKGVLRLFVEQTDRNRPVDVEHVSLFPGATWKNRPGGLRRDLAQALYDFKPGVFRFPGGCIVEGTVPSQRYQWKNTVGPVENRPLNKNRWLDCFAYRLFPDYYQSCGLGFFEYFQLAEDLGAEPLPVLNVGLVCQYQNDVRQQIPLDSLQVFIQDAVDLIEFANGSTDTTWGRLRADMGHTEPFNLKVMAVGNEQWGPEYIERLEPFVRELRRQHPEIKIIGSSGPNSEGDDFDFLWPEMRRIGVDLVDEHFYRPESWFLSQGMRYDNYSRKGPKVFAGEYACHGDGKKYNHFYPALLEAAFMTGLERNADVVEMATYAPLFAHVEGWQWRPDLIWFDNNDCVKSSSYYVQQLYCHNRGDRVLPLTMDGKPVAGLEGQNGLFASAVSDGDDIVVKIANTGEVSQPFTLNIRGVKESKPLRYLTSTRLSAADDAENTIERPDVVVPVTTTSSVEVSDMWSTVVPARSFTVYRFSH
;
A
#
# COMPACT_ATOMS: atom_id res chain seq x y z
N MET A 1 -31.67 68.79 -46.94
CA MET A 1 -31.01 68.73 -48.26
C MET A 1 -29.55 68.52 -48.10
N SER A 2 -29.01 67.66 -48.84
CA SER A 2 -27.63 67.25 -49.11
C SER A 2 -27.14 65.92 -48.44
N LEU A 3 -27.16 64.89 -49.26
CA LEU A 3 -26.49 63.63 -49.04
C LEU A 3 -24.98 63.83 -49.14
N ILE A 4 -24.24 63.19 -48.21
CA ILE A 4 -22.80 62.90 -48.41
C ILE A 4 -22.60 61.40 -48.23
N ALA A 5 -22.18 60.76 -49.31
CA ALA A 5 -21.87 59.33 -49.37
C ALA A 5 -20.55 59.02 -48.67
N ALA A 6 -20.61 58.09 -47.73
CA ALA A 6 -19.39 57.49 -47.10
C ALA A 6 -18.88 56.31 -47.93
N ARG A 7 -17.71 56.44 -48.56
CA ARG A 7 -16.96 55.35 -49.20
C ARG A 7 -16.34 54.49 -48.13
N LYS A 8 -16.76 53.20 -48.05
CA LYS A 8 -16.05 52.15 -47.31
C LYS A 8 -14.77 51.78 -48.07
N ARG A 9 -13.63 52.03 -47.44
CA ARG A 9 -12.35 51.44 -47.85
C ARG A 9 -12.18 50.14 -47.13
N ILE A 10 -12.18 49.01 -47.90
CA ILE A 10 -11.81 47.70 -47.42
C ILE A 10 -10.29 47.63 -47.42
N PHE A 11 -9.68 47.53 -46.22
CA PHE A 11 -8.29 47.19 -46.06
C PHE A 11 -8.20 45.67 -46.03
N ALA A 12 -7.65 45.07 -47.08
CA ALA A 12 -7.25 43.67 -47.08
C ALA A 12 -5.93 43.55 -46.30
N ILE A 13 -6.00 42.99 -45.11
CA ILE A 13 -4.79 42.60 -44.33
C ILE A 13 -4.39 41.23 -44.88
N THR A 14 -3.32 41.20 -45.66
CA THR A 14 -2.64 39.98 -46.07
C THR A 14 -1.79 39.51 -44.89
N ILE A 15 -2.26 38.52 -44.14
CA ILE A 15 -1.48 37.83 -43.14
C ILE A 15 -0.51 36.91 -43.86
N SER A 16 0.76 37.33 -43.99
CA SER A 16 1.86 36.44 -44.38
C SER A 16 2.12 35.48 -43.21
N VAL A 17 1.62 34.26 -43.30
CA VAL A 17 2.05 33.15 -42.45
C VAL A 17 3.45 32.77 -42.89
N CYS A 18 4.45 33.30 -42.26
CA CYS A 18 5.80 32.72 -42.32
C CYS A 18 5.74 31.34 -41.67
N ALA A 19 5.56 30.31 -42.44
CA ALA A 19 5.83 28.94 -42.04
C ALA A 19 7.35 28.83 -41.77
N VAL A 20 7.76 29.04 -40.53
CA VAL A 20 9.06 28.56 -40.07
C VAL A 20 8.95 27.05 -40.03
N CYS A 21 9.29 26.38 -41.11
CA CYS A 21 9.60 24.96 -41.13
C CYS A 21 10.90 24.77 -40.31
N GLY A 22 10.79 24.79 -38.99
CA GLY A 22 11.73 24.08 -38.17
C GLY A 22 11.62 22.62 -38.59
N ILE A 23 12.73 22.04 -39.06
CA ILE A 23 12.85 20.59 -39.24
C ILE A 23 12.74 20.03 -37.81
N CYS A 24 11.53 19.77 -37.33
CA CYS A 24 11.35 18.95 -36.16
C CYS A 24 11.94 17.59 -36.51
N ALA A 25 13.02 17.23 -35.85
CA ALA A 25 13.59 15.89 -35.98
C ALA A 25 12.48 14.88 -35.71
N GLN A 26 12.09 14.12 -36.71
CA GLN A 26 11.04 13.14 -36.62
C GLN A 26 11.58 11.96 -35.79
N ASN A 27 11.00 11.71 -34.62
CA ASN A 27 11.39 10.59 -33.76
C ASN A 27 10.89 9.29 -34.44
N ASN A 28 11.79 8.59 -35.13
CA ASN A 28 11.48 7.35 -35.83
C ASN A 28 11.92 6.16 -34.98
N ALA A 29 10.95 5.39 -34.48
CA ALA A 29 11.20 4.17 -33.73
C ALA A 29 10.89 2.92 -34.57
N VAL A 30 11.59 1.84 -34.28
CA VAL A 30 11.37 0.52 -34.88
C VAL A 30 10.90 -0.46 -33.81
N LEU A 31 9.73 -1.04 -34.01
CA LEU A 31 9.15 -2.08 -33.17
C LEU A 31 9.24 -3.44 -33.89
N ARG A 32 9.80 -4.44 -33.18
CA ARG A 32 10.02 -5.79 -33.71
C ARG A 32 9.00 -6.78 -33.11
N VAL A 33 7.82 -6.90 -33.73
CA VAL A 33 6.80 -7.89 -33.35
C VAL A 33 7.23 -9.30 -33.76
N ASP A 34 8.00 -9.41 -34.86
CA ASP A 34 8.57 -10.65 -35.38
C ASP A 34 9.70 -11.26 -34.52
N LYS A 35 10.20 -10.53 -33.54
CA LYS A 35 11.29 -10.96 -32.65
C LYS A 35 10.98 -10.67 -31.18
N PRO A 36 9.95 -11.33 -30.60
CA PRO A 36 9.60 -11.11 -29.22
C PRO A 36 10.79 -11.48 -28.30
N GLY A 37 11.01 -10.62 -27.30
CA GLY A 37 12.07 -10.77 -26.31
C GLY A 37 11.66 -11.62 -25.11
N ALA A 38 12.08 -11.21 -23.92
CA ALA A 38 11.81 -11.90 -22.68
C ALA A 38 10.31 -11.99 -22.35
N ALA A 39 9.92 -13.04 -21.64
CA ALA A 39 8.61 -13.10 -21.03
C ALA A 39 8.51 -12.08 -19.87
N VAL A 40 7.37 -11.43 -19.75
CA VAL A 40 7.07 -10.53 -18.63
C VAL A 40 6.43 -11.36 -17.52
N SER A 41 7.01 -11.28 -16.31
CA SER A 41 6.48 -12.01 -15.15
C SER A 41 5.05 -11.58 -14.82
N SER A 42 4.21 -12.52 -14.39
CA SER A 42 2.89 -12.19 -13.83
C SER A 42 2.98 -11.30 -12.59
N THR A 43 4.11 -11.32 -11.91
CA THR A 43 4.42 -10.55 -10.69
C THR A 43 5.17 -9.25 -10.97
N MET A 44 5.33 -8.85 -12.25
CA MET A 44 6.17 -7.71 -12.65
C MET A 44 5.81 -6.41 -11.94
N TYR A 45 4.53 -6.15 -11.73
CA TYR A 45 4.03 -4.95 -11.06
C TYR A 45 3.14 -5.31 -9.89
N GLY A 46 3.36 -4.69 -8.74
CA GLY A 46 2.61 -5.00 -7.54
C GLY A 46 2.53 -3.84 -6.56
N ILE A 47 2.18 -4.20 -5.34
CA ILE A 47 2.02 -3.25 -4.23
C ILE A 47 2.86 -3.66 -3.03
N PHE A 48 3.31 -2.66 -2.28
CA PHE A 48 4.03 -2.79 -1.02
C PHE A 48 3.17 -2.22 0.11
N PHE A 49 2.91 -3.00 1.15
CA PHE A 49 2.23 -2.54 2.34
C PHE A 49 3.18 -2.51 3.53
N GLU A 50 3.15 -1.39 4.24
CA GLU A 50 3.76 -1.22 5.56
C GLU A 50 2.79 -0.44 6.45
N ASP A 51 2.76 -0.76 7.75
CA ASP A 51 2.04 0.04 8.73
C ASP A 51 2.86 1.27 9.13
N ILE A 52 2.99 2.17 8.16
CA ILE A 52 3.46 3.54 8.29
C ILE A 52 2.28 4.48 7.99
N ASN A 53 2.30 5.72 8.46
CA ASN A 53 1.26 6.70 8.14
C ASN A 53 -0.16 6.27 8.54
N PHE A 54 -0.29 5.44 9.60
CA PHE A 54 -1.55 4.80 10.01
C PHE A 54 -2.19 3.93 8.91
N GLY A 55 -1.36 3.19 8.18
CA GLY A 55 -1.83 2.35 7.07
C GLY A 55 -2.60 1.10 7.52
N ALA A 56 -2.33 0.54 8.71
CA ALA A 56 -3.07 -0.60 9.27
C ALA A 56 -4.19 -0.16 10.21
N ASP A 57 -3.92 -0.02 11.51
CA ASP A 57 -4.89 0.49 12.47
C ASP A 57 -5.20 1.97 12.18
N GLY A 58 -6.47 2.30 12.01
CA GLY A 58 -6.92 3.62 11.54
C GLY A 58 -6.85 3.80 10.01
N GLY A 59 -6.47 2.75 9.27
CA GLY A 59 -6.37 2.70 7.81
C GLY A 59 -7.09 1.48 7.23
N LEU A 60 -6.32 0.56 6.63
CA LEU A 60 -6.88 -0.60 5.92
C LEU A 60 -7.67 -1.55 6.84
N TYR A 61 -7.28 -1.71 8.09
CA TYR A 61 -8.05 -2.44 9.09
C TYR A 61 -9.22 -1.57 9.56
N ALA A 62 -10.44 -2.05 9.39
CA ALA A 62 -11.65 -1.23 9.56
C ALA A 62 -12.08 -1.03 11.03
N GLU A 63 -11.29 -1.45 12.02
CA GLU A 63 -11.54 -1.17 13.44
C GLU A 63 -11.49 0.34 13.71
N MET A 64 -12.54 0.87 14.32
CA MET A 64 -12.69 2.30 14.58
C MET A 64 -12.29 2.69 16.00
N VAL A 65 -12.13 1.72 16.91
CA VAL A 65 -11.76 1.96 18.31
C VAL A 65 -10.25 1.89 18.49
N LYS A 66 -9.66 2.98 18.94
CA LYS A 66 -8.25 3.04 19.30
C LYS A 66 -8.04 2.40 20.69
N ASN A 67 -6.96 1.61 20.85
CA ASN A 67 -6.63 0.96 22.12
C ASN A 67 -7.81 0.15 22.70
N ARG A 68 -8.40 -0.68 21.88
CA ARG A 68 -9.64 -1.43 22.18
C ARG A 68 -9.55 -2.36 23.40
N SER A 69 -8.34 -2.82 23.75
CA SER A 69 -8.06 -3.75 24.87
C SER A 69 -7.26 -3.12 26.00
N PHE A 70 -7.12 -1.80 26.05
CA PHE A 70 -6.43 -1.05 27.11
C PHE A 70 -4.96 -1.43 27.32
N GLU A 71 -4.30 -1.99 26.31
CA GLU A 71 -2.93 -2.52 26.39
C GLU A 71 -1.84 -1.48 26.09
N PHE A 72 -2.19 -0.24 25.72
CA PHE A 72 -1.17 0.81 25.56
C PHE A 72 -0.43 1.05 26.88
N PRO A 73 0.85 1.45 26.86
CA PRO A 73 1.61 1.68 28.12
C PRO A 73 0.96 2.67 29.08
N GLN A 74 0.19 3.62 28.54
CA GLN A 74 -0.79 4.39 29.29
C GLN A 74 -2.16 3.80 28.96
N SER A 75 -2.65 2.89 29.76
CA SER A 75 -3.78 2.01 29.40
C SER A 75 -5.04 2.74 28.95
N LEU A 76 -5.26 3.98 29.38
CA LEU A 76 -6.36 4.83 28.90
C LEU A 76 -5.96 5.83 27.81
N LEU A 77 -4.78 5.71 27.19
CA LEU A 77 -4.44 6.54 26.03
C LEU A 77 -5.40 6.25 24.87
N GLY A 78 -6.00 7.29 24.28
CA GLY A 78 -7.11 7.19 23.31
C GLY A 78 -8.50 7.10 23.95
N TRP A 79 -8.55 7.03 25.30
CA TRP A 79 -9.78 7.01 26.09
C TRP A 79 -9.84 8.20 27.05
N LYS A 80 -11.03 8.74 27.20
CA LYS A 80 -11.36 9.69 28.26
C LYS A 80 -12.31 9.01 29.25
N SER A 81 -11.95 9.03 30.53
CA SER A 81 -12.78 8.45 31.61
C SER A 81 -13.68 9.50 32.24
N PHE A 82 -14.84 9.06 32.69
CA PHE A 82 -15.81 9.81 33.49
C PHE A 82 -16.12 9.02 34.76
N GLY A 83 -16.14 9.67 35.90
CA GLY A 83 -16.33 8.99 37.20
C GLY A 83 -15.18 8.04 37.53
N GLN A 84 -15.49 6.94 38.21
CA GLN A 84 -14.49 5.95 38.61
C GLN A 84 -14.32 4.86 37.54
N ALA A 85 -13.15 4.84 36.91
CA ALA A 85 -12.73 3.88 35.92
C ALA A 85 -11.32 3.36 36.25
N ASP A 86 -11.23 2.15 36.79
CA ASP A 86 -9.99 1.55 37.25
C ASP A 86 -9.50 0.51 36.24
N VAL A 87 -8.26 0.65 35.75
CA VAL A 87 -7.62 -0.34 34.91
C VAL A 87 -7.09 -1.46 35.78
N LEU A 88 -7.47 -2.69 35.45
CA LEU A 88 -7.10 -3.91 36.17
C LEU A 88 -6.51 -4.92 35.21
N GLU A 89 -5.68 -5.83 35.71
CA GLU A 89 -5.01 -6.87 34.93
C GLU A 89 -5.41 -8.27 35.40
N GLU A 90 -5.60 -8.43 36.70
CA GLU A 90 -5.90 -9.74 37.30
C GLU A 90 -7.33 -10.21 36.96
N GLY A 91 -7.45 -11.35 36.29
CA GLY A 91 -8.74 -11.93 35.93
C GLY A 91 -9.36 -11.37 34.66
N GLY A 92 -8.55 -10.76 33.79
CA GLY A 92 -8.96 -10.42 32.42
C GLY A 92 -9.30 -11.65 31.58
N PRO A 93 -10.06 -11.50 30.48
CA PRO A 93 -10.53 -12.65 29.68
C PRO A 93 -9.45 -13.24 28.76
N PHE A 94 -8.40 -12.49 28.42
CA PHE A 94 -7.40 -12.88 27.43
C PHE A 94 -5.99 -12.88 28.03
N SER A 95 -5.28 -13.97 27.86
CA SER A 95 -3.96 -14.16 28.48
C SER A 95 -2.86 -13.26 27.93
N ARG A 96 -3.02 -12.77 26.68
CA ARG A 96 -2.05 -11.89 26.02
C ARG A 96 -2.49 -10.43 25.94
N ASN A 97 -3.75 -10.17 26.28
CA ASN A 97 -4.35 -8.85 26.48
C ASN A 97 -5.11 -8.87 27.82
N PRO A 98 -4.39 -8.86 28.97
CA PRO A 98 -5.01 -9.10 30.28
C PRO A 98 -5.74 -7.88 30.85
N HIS A 99 -5.46 -6.66 30.36
CA HIS A 99 -6.03 -5.44 30.91
C HIS A 99 -7.52 -5.32 30.60
N TYR A 100 -8.27 -4.80 31.56
CA TYR A 100 -9.66 -4.44 31.43
C TYR A 100 -9.98 -3.23 32.31
N VAL A 101 -11.11 -2.58 32.09
CA VAL A 101 -11.54 -1.42 32.88
C VAL A 101 -12.75 -1.78 33.71
N ARG A 102 -12.66 -1.51 35.02
CA ARG A 102 -13.77 -1.57 35.96
C ARG A 102 -14.44 -0.22 36.08
N LEU A 103 -15.71 -0.15 35.70
CA LEU A 103 -16.55 1.04 35.80
C LEU A 103 -17.42 0.94 37.06
N THR A 104 -17.18 1.80 38.06
CA THR A 104 -17.93 1.79 39.31
C THR A 104 -18.85 3.00 39.39
N PRO A 105 -20.20 2.82 39.37
CA PRO A 105 -21.16 3.92 39.47
C PRO A 105 -20.95 4.75 40.74
N SER A 106 -21.06 6.07 40.59
CA SER A 106 -20.75 7.02 41.71
C SER A 106 -21.79 7.05 42.84
N GLY A 107 -22.99 6.52 42.60
CA GLY A 107 -24.13 6.65 43.52
C GLY A 107 -24.85 8.00 43.42
N HIS A 108 -24.40 8.91 42.60
CA HIS A 108 -25.01 10.24 42.39
C HIS A 108 -25.59 10.33 40.96
N ALA A 109 -26.92 10.56 40.85
CA ALA A 109 -27.63 10.51 39.60
C ALA A 109 -27.11 11.48 38.53
N GLU A 110 -26.45 12.56 38.92
CA GLU A 110 -25.89 13.56 38.00
C GLU A 110 -24.47 13.22 37.49
N MET A 111 -23.80 12.20 38.11
CA MET A 111 -22.42 11.83 37.76
C MET A 111 -22.39 10.55 36.94
N ARG A 112 -22.20 10.68 35.64
CA ARG A 112 -22.03 9.51 34.73
C ARG A 112 -20.66 8.86 34.98
N THR A 113 -20.61 7.54 35.00
CA THR A 113 -19.37 6.74 35.03
C THR A 113 -19.24 6.00 33.71
N GLY A 114 -18.10 6.14 33.05
CA GLY A 114 -17.89 5.49 31.75
C GLY A 114 -16.63 5.93 31.04
N LEU A 115 -16.58 5.60 29.74
CA LEU A 115 -15.45 5.83 28.85
C LEU A 115 -15.92 6.50 27.56
N GLU A 116 -15.07 7.32 26.97
CA GLU A 116 -15.22 7.89 25.63
C GLU A 116 -13.97 7.58 24.81
N ASN A 117 -14.15 6.99 23.63
CA ASN A 117 -13.07 6.75 22.68
C ASN A 117 -13.12 7.75 21.53
N GLU A 118 -12.00 8.36 21.23
CA GLU A 118 -11.86 9.34 20.14
C GLU A 118 -11.64 8.70 18.76
N GLY A 119 -11.41 7.37 18.69
CA GLY A 119 -11.04 6.68 17.47
C GLY A 119 -9.66 7.09 16.93
N PHE A 120 -9.43 6.77 15.67
CA PHE A 120 -8.26 7.22 14.92
C PHE A 120 -8.62 8.52 14.18
N PHE A 121 -8.16 9.67 14.69
CA PHE A 121 -8.48 11.01 14.15
C PHE A 121 -9.99 11.35 14.13
N GLY A 122 -10.79 10.73 14.99
CA GLY A 122 -12.23 10.83 15.11
C GLY A 122 -12.96 9.56 14.66
N VAL A 123 -14.12 9.29 15.23
CA VAL A 123 -15.04 8.22 14.78
C VAL A 123 -15.96 8.81 13.72
N THR A 124 -15.69 8.53 12.44
CA THR A 124 -16.55 9.00 11.34
C THR A 124 -17.73 8.07 11.16
N VAL A 125 -18.94 8.60 11.20
CA VAL A 125 -20.16 7.84 10.93
C VAL A 125 -21.03 8.53 9.90
N ASN A 126 -21.65 7.72 9.05
CA ASN A 126 -22.57 8.17 8.00
C ASN A 126 -24.00 7.82 8.37
N LYS A 127 -24.91 8.76 8.15
CA LYS A 127 -26.33 8.60 8.36
C LYS A 127 -26.84 7.32 7.70
N ASP A 128 -27.73 6.62 8.40
CA ASP A 128 -28.37 5.38 7.97
C ASP A 128 -27.44 4.19 7.71
N SER A 129 -26.11 4.34 7.81
CA SER A 129 -25.17 3.23 7.75
C SER A 129 -25.22 2.39 9.02
N LEU A 130 -24.84 1.12 8.90
CA LEU A 130 -24.82 0.20 10.05
C LEU A 130 -23.39 0.12 10.61
N TYR A 131 -23.28 0.07 11.93
CA TYR A 131 -22.02 -0.12 12.63
C TYR A 131 -22.15 -1.28 13.61
N ASN A 132 -21.25 -2.26 13.50
CA ASN A 132 -21.22 -3.46 14.34
C ASN A 132 -20.37 -3.16 15.57
N PHE A 133 -21.02 -3.04 16.72
CA PHE A 133 -20.38 -2.88 18.01
C PHE A 133 -20.23 -4.21 18.72
N SER A 134 -19.11 -4.42 19.41
CA SER A 134 -18.96 -5.53 20.35
C SER A 134 -18.07 -5.16 21.53
N VAL A 135 -18.29 -5.82 22.67
CA VAL A 135 -17.51 -5.63 23.88
C VAL A 135 -17.61 -6.88 24.75
N TYR A 136 -16.55 -7.22 25.46
CA TYR A 136 -16.62 -8.22 26.52
C TYR A 136 -16.94 -7.52 27.85
N MET A 137 -17.96 -8.02 28.54
CA MET A 137 -18.38 -7.46 29.82
C MET A 137 -18.68 -8.57 30.84
N ARG A 138 -18.53 -8.24 32.12
CA ARG A 138 -19.03 -9.02 33.26
C ARG A 138 -19.50 -8.11 34.38
N ALA A 139 -20.40 -8.60 35.21
CA ALA A 139 -20.89 -7.93 36.41
C ALA A 139 -20.51 -8.76 37.65
N PRO A 140 -19.32 -8.62 38.20
CA PRO A 140 -18.78 -9.51 39.25
C PRO A 140 -19.55 -9.46 40.57
N GLU A 141 -20.24 -8.36 40.85
CA GLU A 141 -21.02 -8.13 42.08
C GLU A 141 -22.54 -8.16 41.85
N GLY A 142 -22.98 -8.60 40.63
CA GLY A 142 -24.39 -8.68 40.21
C GLY A 142 -24.72 -7.71 39.11
N ALA A 143 -25.97 -7.74 38.63
CA ALA A 143 -26.37 -7.07 37.40
C ALA A 143 -26.10 -5.57 37.35
N GLY A 144 -25.61 -5.10 36.19
CA GLY A 144 -25.45 -3.70 35.78
C GLY A 144 -26.10 -3.43 34.43
N ILE A 145 -26.30 -2.17 34.12
CA ILE A 145 -26.80 -1.72 32.81
C ILE A 145 -25.72 -0.87 32.16
N VAL A 146 -25.36 -1.19 30.92
CA VAL A 146 -24.36 -0.43 30.15
C VAL A 146 -25.00 0.13 28.89
N ARG A 147 -24.89 1.44 28.69
CA ARG A 147 -25.30 2.12 27.47
C ARG A 147 -24.09 2.45 26.62
N VAL A 148 -24.16 2.08 25.34
CA VAL A 148 -23.23 2.49 24.30
C VAL A 148 -23.88 3.57 23.44
N GLU A 149 -23.11 4.62 23.11
CA GLU A 149 -23.57 5.77 22.33
C GLU A 149 -22.55 6.12 21.23
N LEU A 150 -23.02 6.34 20.00
CA LEU A 150 -22.27 7.07 18.98
C LEU A 150 -22.67 8.54 19.04
N CYS A 151 -21.69 9.43 19.20
CA CYS A 151 -21.99 10.83 19.50
C CYS A 151 -21.23 11.78 18.58
N ASN A 152 -21.87 12.95 18.31
CA ASN A 152 -21.21 14.13 17.83
C ASN A 152 -20.82 15.01 19.03
N PRO A 153 -19.50 15.17 19.37
CA PRO A 153 -19.07 16.10 20.41
C PRO A 153 -19.25 17.53 19.89
N ALA A 154 -20.37 18.15 20.23
CA ALA A 154 -20.74 19.45 19.69
C ALA A 154 -19.74 20.55 20.01
N ALA A 155 -19.54 21.48 19.09
CA ALA A 155 -18.67 22.63 19.20
C ALA A 155 -19.12 23.65 20.29
N MET A 156 -20.27 23.47 20.93
CA MET A 156 -20.87 24.40 21.90
C MET A 156 -21.41 23.74 23.19
N GLY A 157 -20.86 22.61 23.61
CA GLY A 157 -21.07 22.10 24.98
C GLY A 157 -22.13 21.04 25.18
N GLU A 158 -23.03 20.79 24.24
CA GLU A 158 -23.98 19.67 24.29
C GLU A 158 -23.61 18.59 23.28
N THR A 159 -23.32 17.37 23.78
CA THR A 159 -23.06 16.22 22.92
C THR A 159 -24.38 15.70 22.36
N GLN A 160 -24.44 15.55 21.04
CA GLN A 160 -25.57 14.91 20.35
C GLN A 160 -25.36 13.41 20.24
N THR A 161 -26.25 12.60 20.78
CA THR A 161 -26.30 11.14 20.55
C THR A 161 -26.92 10.89 19.17
N LEU A 162 -26.23 10.13 18.32
CA LEU A 162 -26.64 9.78 16.95
C LEU A 162 -27.20 8.38 16.85
N ALA A 163 -26.74 7.46 17.70
CA ALA A 163 -27.25 6.11 17.87
C ALA A 163 -26.90 5.61 19.27
N GLU A 164 -27.73 4.77 19.84
CA GLU A 164 -27.49 4.16 21.15
C GLU A 164 -28.01 2.73 21.24
N HIS A 165 -27.46 1.98 22.18
CA HIS A 165 -27.94 0.67 22.60
C HIS A 165 -27.68 0.45 24.07
N THR A 166 -28.56 -0.29 24.77
CA THR A 166 -28.45 -0.59 26.20
C THR A 166 -28.35 -2.09 26.40
N PHE A 167 -27.39 -2.52 27.21
CA PHE A 167 -27.15 -3.91 27.58
C PHE A 167 -27.50 -4.15 29.06
N ASP A 168 -28.20 -5.23 29.34
CA ASP A 168 -28.36 -5.81 30.67
C ASP A 168 -27.20 -6.79 30.89
N VAL A 169 -26.24 -6.39 31.73
CA VAL A 169 -25.06 -7.20 32.06
C VAL A 169 -25.30 -7.92 33.37
N SER A 170 -25.62 -9.19 33.32
CA SER A 170 -25.98 -9.98 34.50
C SER A 170 -25.03 -11.14 34.80
N SER A 171 -24.14 -11.49 33.87
CA SER A 171 -23.17 -12.57 34.05
C SER A 171 -21.99 -12.13 34.92
N PRO A 172 -21.59 -12.90 35.94
CA PRO A 172 -20.33 -12.69 36.65
C PRO A 172 -19.11 -13.14 35.82
N GLU A 173 -19.33 -13.92 34.76
CA GLU A 173 -18.30 -14.40 33.84
C GLU A 173 -18.22 -13.51 32.61
N TRP A 174 -17.03 -13.42 32.01
CA TRP A 174 -16.82 -12.66 30.79
C TRP A 174 -17.73 -13.17 29.66
N THR A 175 -18.49 -12.27 29.09
CA THR A 175 -19.44 -12.57 28.01
C THR A 175 -19.31 -11.51 26.92
N LYS A 176 -19.32 -11.93 25.65
CA LYS A 176 -19.31 -11.01 24.51
C LYS A 176 -20.73 -10.49 24.24
N TYR A 177 -20.90 -9.18 24.31
CA TYR A 177 -22.11 -8.46 23.95
C TYR A 177 -21.96 -7.81 22.60
N THR A 178 -23.00 -7.79 21.79
CA THR A 178 -22.99 -7.22 20.43
C THR A 178 -24.22 -6.38 20.18
N ALA A 179 -24.07 -5.31 19.41
CA ALA A 179 -25.17 -4.48 18.92
C ALA A 179 -24.90 -3.94 17.52
N VAL A 180 -25.96 -3.58 16.82
CA VAL A 180 -25.85 -2.83 15.57
C VAL A 180 -26.35 -1.42 15.83
N LEU A 181 -25.47 -0.44 15.62
CA LEU A 181 -25.78 0.98 15.78
C LEU A 181 -26.09 1.58 14.40
N LYS A 182 -27.14 2.41 14.33
CA LYS A 182 -27.56 3.09 13.11
C LYS A 182 -27.71 4.58 13.37
N PRO A 183 -26.70 5.41 13.03
CA PRO A 183 -26.73 6.86 13.24
C PRO A 183 -27.83 7.53 12.42
N ASP A 184 -28.44 8.58 12.98
CA ASP A 184 -29.46 9.40 12.33
C ASP A 184 -28.92 10.65 11.63
N ALA A 185 -27.59 10.91 11.77
CA ALA A 185 -26.90 12.01 11.10
C ALA A 185 -25.44 11.64 10.76
N ASP A 186 -24.85 12.39 9.81
CA ASP A 186 -23.43 12.28 9.46
C ASP A 186 -22.57 13.04 10.47
N VAL A 187 -21.42 12.46 10.83
CA VAL A 187 -20.39 13.14 11.59
C VAL A 187 -19.00 12.68 11.16
N LYS A 188 -18.08 13.62 10.93
CA LYS A 188 -16.69 13.31 10.54
C LYS A 188 -15.78 13.03 11.73
N LYS A 189 -16.02 13.67 12.88
CA LYS A 189 -15.19 13.53 14.10
C LYS A 189 -16.10 13.26 15.31
N GLY A 190 -16.79 12.14 15.25
CA GLY A 190 -17.58 11.62 16.34
C GLY A 190 -16.74 10.89 17.38
N VAL A 191 -17.40 10.41 18.42
CA VAL A 191 -16.82 9.60 19.49
C VAL A 191 -17.73 8.42 19.83
N LEU A 192 -17.15 7.35 20.35
CA LEU A 192 -17.86 6.22 20.94
C LEU A 192 -17.85 6.37 22.45
N ARG A 193 -19.00 6.21 23.11
CA ARG A 193 -19.14 6.28 24.56
C ARG A 193 -19.74 4.99 25.12
N LEU A 194 -19.27 4.59 26.29
CA LEU A 194 -19.85 3.54 27.12
C LEU A 194 -20.08 4.10 28.51
N PHE A 195 -21.30 4.02 29.01
CA PHE A 195 -21.65 4.45 30.35
C PHE A 195 -22.35 3.34 31.12
N VAL A 196 -21.92 3.14 32.38
CA VAL A 196 -22.69 2.32 33.33
C VAL A 196 -23.82 3.19 33.89
N GLU A 197 -25.05 2.72 33.72
CA GLU A 197 -26.22 3.39 34.28
C GLU A 197 -26.25 3.22 35.81
N GLN A 198 -26.68 4.25 36.49
CA GLN A 198 -26.84 4.18 37.94
C GLN A 198 -28.08 3.36 38.29
N THR A 199 -27.90 2.38 39.15
CA THR A 199 -28.97 1.55 39.68
C THR A 199 -28.98 1.72 41.22
N ASP A 200 -30.04 1.29 41.89
CA ASP A 200 -30.17 1.34 43.34
C ASP A 200 -29.03 0.63 44.10
N ARG A 201 -28.21 -0.16 43.38
CA ARG A 201 -27.14 -0.99 43.98
C ARG A 201 -25.73 -0.58 43.58
N ASN A 202 -25.56 0.36 42.64
CA ASN A 202 -24.26 0.92 42.18
C ASN A 202 -23.13 -0.12 42.00
N ARG A 203 -23.43 -1.25 41.35
CA ARG A 203 -22.49 -2.35 41.17
C ARG A 203 -21.56 -2.11 39.99
N PRO A 204 -20.28 -2.47 40.11
CA PRO A 204 -19.32 -2.30 39.03
C PRO A 204 -19.60 -3.23 37.86
N VAL A 205 -19.24 -2.77 36.66
CA VAL A 205 -19.16 -3.57 35.42
C VAL A 205 -17.73 -3.51 34.91
N ASP A 206 -17.18 -4.67 34.59
CA ASP A 206 -15.88 -4.80 33.95
C ASP A 206 -16.09 -4.83 32.43
N VAL A 207 -15.26 -4.10 31.68
CA VAL A 207 -15.31 -4.00 30.22
C VAL A 207 -13.94 -4.27 29.62
N GLU A 208 -13.89 -5.01 28.50
CA GLU A 208 -12.69 -5.34 27.77
C GLU A 208 -13.00 -5.52 26.27
N HIS A 209 -11.99 -5.36 25.40
CA HIS A 209 -12.04 -5.51 23.95
C HIS A 209 -13.25 -4.81 23.33
N VAL A 210 -13.28 -3.49 23.48
CA VAL A 210 -14.32 -2.64 22.90
C VAL A 210 -14.02 -2.44 21.40
N SER A 211 -14.96 -2.77 20.54
CA SER A 211 -14.75 -2.81 19.10
C SER A 211 -15.94 -2.20 18.35
N LEU A 212 -15.65 -1.48 17.27
CA LEU A 212 -16.65 -0.86 16.40
C LEU A 212 -16.18 -0.97 14.94
N PHE A 213 -16.95 -1.66 14.12
CA PHE A 213 -16.70 -1.81 12.68
C PHE A 213 -17.83 -1.23 11.84
N PRO A 214 -17.54 -0.65 10.66
CA PRO A 214 -18.59 -0.39 9.69
C PRO A 214 -19.26 -1.71 9.27
N GLY A 215 -20.56 -1.69 9.05
CA GLY A 215 -21.32 -2.87 8.63
C GLY A 215 -20.92 -3.41 7.25
N ALA A 216 -20.41 -2.52 6.39
CA ALA A 216 -19.95 -2.84 5.04
C ALA A 216 -18.42 -2.85 4.96
N THR A 217 -17.80 -3.94 5.34
CA THR A 217 -16.37 -4.19 5.14
C THR A 217 -16.08 -4.79 3.76
N TRP A 218 -14.81 -4.95 3.40
CA TRP A 218 -14.41 -5.65 2.17
C TRP A 218 -14.93 -7.08 2.16
N LYS A 219 -15.64 -7.44 1.08
CA LYS A 219 -16.33 -8.73 0.93
C LYS A 219 -17.28 -9.08 2.11
N ASN A 220 -17.70 -8.07 2.86
CA ASN A 220 -18.57 -8.19 4.05
C ASN A 220 -18.02 -9.15 5.13
N ARG A 221 -16.69 -9.25 5.25
CA ARG A 221 -16.08 -10.06 6.31
C ARG A 221 -16.21 -9.37 7.66
N PRO A 222 -16.72 -10.06 8.69
CA PRO A 222 -16.74 -9.52 10.06
C PRO A 222 -15.31 -9.19 10.53
N GLY A 223 -15.13 -8.02 11.15
CA GLY A 223 -13.80 -7.58 11.59
C GLY A 223 -12.80 -7.37 10.44
N GLY A 224 -13.29 -7.13 9.23
CA GLY A 224 -12.51 -7.10 8.01
C GLY A 224 -11.90 -5.74 7.67
N LEU A 225 -11.59 -5.58 6.38
CA LEU A 225 -10.87 -4.41 5.87
C LEU A 225 -11.83 -3.29 5.45
N ARG A 226 -11.32 -2.06 5.45
CA ARG A 226 -12.00 -0.87 4.89
C ARG A 226 -12.27 -1.09 3.41
N ARG A 227 -13.54 -0.98 3.05
CA ARG A 227 -14.02 -1.35 1.73
C ARG A 227 -13.45 -0.48 0.61
N ASP A 228 -13.38 0.82 0.81
CA ASP A 228 -12.87 1.79 -0.16
C ASP A 228 -11.38 1.58 -0.45
N LEU A 229 -10.56 1.39 0.59
CA LEU A 229 -9.13 1.13 0.46
C LEU A 229 -8.85 -0.22 -0.22
N ALA A 230 -9.51 -1.28 0.22
CA ALA A 230 -9.38 -2.59 -0.41
C ALA A 230 -9.89 -2.61 -1.86
N GLN A 231 -10.96 -1.85 -2.19
CA GLN A 231 -11.43 -1.67 -3.56
C GLN A 231 -10.38 -0.97 -4.44
N ALA A 232 -9.72 0.07 -3.91
CA ALA A 232 -8.65 0.74 -4.65
C ALA A 232 -7.48 -0.21 -4.99
N LEU A 233 -7.15 -1.15 -4.08
CA LEU A 233 -6.16 -2.20 -4.35
C LEU A 233 -6.67 -3.22 -5.37
N TYR A 234 -7.93 -3.61 -5.29
CA TYR A 234 -8.54 -4.52 -6.25
C TYR A 234 -8.58 -3.93 -7.67
N ASP A 235 -8.94 -2.64 -7.79
CA ASP A 235 -8.94 -1.91 -9.04
C ASP A 235 -7.53 -1.74 -9.63
N PHE A 236 -6.51 -1.78 -8.81
CA PHE A 236 -5.11 -1.68 -9.21
C PHE A 236 -4.63 -2.93 -9.96
N LYS A 237 -5.16 -4.11 -9.61
CA LYS A 237 -4.79 -5.44 -10.15
C LYS A 237 -3.30 -5.77 -9.99
N PRO A 238 -2.77 -5.76 -8.78
CA PRO A 238 -1.37 -6.09 -8.55
C PRO A 238 -1.07 -7.54 -8.87
N GLY A 239 0.11 -7.83 -9.42
CA GLY A 239 0.60 -9.19 -9.63
C GLY A 239 1.29 -9.78 -8.40
N VAL A 240 1.77 -8.92 -7.49
CA VAL A 240 2.43 -9.31 -6.23
C VAL A 240 2.03 -8.34 -5.12
N PHE A 241 1.92 -8.87 -3.91
CA PHE A 241 1.64 -8.11 -2.69
C PHE A 241 2.72 -8.38 -1.65
N ARG A 242 3.63 -7.39 -1.43
CA ARG A 242 4.66 -7.40 -0.40
C ARG A 242 4.10 -6.88 0.92
N PHE A 243 4.30 -7.64 2.01
CA PHE A 243 3.86 -7.31 3.37
C PHE A 243 4.78 -7.98 4.43
N PRO A 244 4.73 -7.63 5.72
CA PRO A 244 3.95 -6.57 6.37
C PRO A 244 4.62 -5.21 6.28
N GLY A 245 5.72 -5.09 5.54
CA GLY A 245 6.40 -3.83 5.34
C GLY A 245 7.86 -3.93 5.03
N GLY A 246 8.48 -2.81 5.29
CA GLY A 246 9.88 -2.45 5.31
C GLY A 246 10.43 -2.51 6.75
N CYS A 247 10.88 -1.35 7.30
CA CYS A 247 11.51 -1.25 8.63
C CYS A 247 10.63 -1.72 9.79
N ILE A 248 9.31 -1.81 9.62
CA ILE A 248 8.40 -2.40 10.61
C ILE A 248 8.75 -3.85 10.93
N VAL A 249 9.30 -4.60 9.95
CA VAL A 249 9.72 -6.00 10.12
C VAL A 249 10.83 -6.12 11.15
N GLU A 250 11.72 -5.14 11.18
CA GLU A 250 12.94 -5.14 11.98
C GLU A 250 12.68 -4.64 13.41
N GLY A 251 11.86 -3.60 13.55
CA GLY A 251 11.67 -2.89 14.81
C GLY A 251 12.88 -2.06 15.24
N THR A 252 12.76 -1.32 16.33
CA THR A 252 13.85 -0.55 16.96
C THR A 252 14.68 -1.37 17.94
N VAL A 253 14.07 -2.37 18.55
CA VAL A 253 14.73 -3.34 19.44
C VAL A 253 14.21 -4.74 19.09
N PRO A 254 14.94 -5.82 19.41
CA PRO A 254 14.54 -7.18 19.02
C PRO A 254 13.14 -7.61 19.48
N SER A 255 12.67 -7.10 20.62
CA SER A 255 11.32 -7.38 21.14
C SER A 255 10.19 -6.68 20.37
N GLN A 256 10.50 -5.65 19.59
CA GLN A 256 9.55 -4.88 18.80
C GLN A 256 9.50 -5.31 17.33
N ARG A 257 10.31 -6.31 16.94
CA ARG A 257 10.21 -6.87 15.57
C ARG A 257 8.78 -7.33 15.27
N TYR A 258 8.37 -7.25 14.04
CA TYR A 258 7.10 -7.82 13.62
C TYR A 258 7.17 -9.34 13.67
N GLN A 259 6.63 -9.94 14.74
CA GLN A 259 6.57 -11.39 14.90
C GLN A 259 5.22 -11.90 14.36
N TRP A 260 5.24 -12.51 13.18
CA TRP A 260 4.03 -12.96 12.49
C TRP A 260 3.15 -13.90 13.35
N LYS A 261 3.76 -14.76 14.19
CA LYS A 261 3.04 -15.66 15.11
C LYS A 261 2.18 -14.92 16.13
N ASN A 262 2.50 -13.64 16.39
CA ASN A 262 1.68 -12.78 17.25
C ASN A 262 0.43 -12.24 16.54
N THR A 263 0.37 -12.36 15.23
CA THR A 263 -0.65 -11.73 14.39
C THR A 263 -1.67 -12.72 13.81
N VAL A 264 -1.61 -13.97 14.27
CA VAL A 264 -2.54 -15.05 13.87
C VAL A 264 -3.26 -15.63 15.09
N GLY A 265 -4.35 -16.36 14.86
CA GLY A 265 -5.25 -16.83 15.92
C GLY A 265 -6.35 -15.79 16.25
N PRO A 266 -7.11 -16.00 17.34
CA PRO A 266 -8.18 -15.10 17.76
C PRO A 266 -7.68 -13.67 17.96
N VAL A 267 -8.38 -12.71 17.35
CA VAL A 267 -7.95 -11.31 17.32
C VAL A 267 -7.90 -10.67 18.71
N GLU A 268 -8.78 -11.12 19.61
CA GLU A 268 -8.86 -10.67 20.99
C GLU A 268 -7.60 -11.02 21.82
N ASN A 269 -6.85 -12.04 21.38
CA ASN A 269 -5.67 -12.52 22.09
C ASN A 269 -4.34 -12.23 21.33
N ARG A 270 -4.39 -11.38 20.30
CA ARG A 270 -3.18 -10.91 19.61
C ARG A 270 -2.55 -9.76 20.40
N PRO A 271 -1.29 -9.86 20.85
CA PRO A 271 -0.70 -8.85 21.70
C PRO A 271 -0.41 -7.55 20.94
N LEU A 272 -0.44 -6.46 21.67
CA LEU A 272 -0.01 -5.16 21.19
C LEU A 272 1.47 -5.19 20.77
N ASN A 273 1.81 -4.53 19.67
CA ASN A 273 3.19 -4.23 19.30
C ASN A 273 3.41 -2.71 19.24
N LYS A 274 4.58 -2.25 19.64
CA LYS A 274 4.97 -0.85 19.45
C LYS A 274 5.30 -0.65 17.98
N ASN A 275 4.61 0.30 17.31
CA ASN A 275 4.92 0.61 15.93
C ASN A 275 6.33 1.22 15.82
N ARG A 276 7.11 0.76 14.82
CA ARG A 276 8.45 1.24 14.52
C ARG A 276 8.53 2.75 14.32
N TRP A 277 7.46 3.35 13.80
CA TRP A 277 7.41 4.74 13.40
C TRP A 277 6.92 5.69 14.53
N LEU A 278 6.59 5.16 15.70
CA LEU A 278 6.11 5.95 16.84
C LEU A 278 7.07 7.08 17.22
N ASP A 279 8.37 6.79 17.30
CA ASP A 279 9.41 7.73 17.75
C ASP A 279 10.37 8.19 16.62
N CYS A 280 10.10 7.82 15.36
CA CYS A 280 11.06 8.00 14.26
C CYS A 280 11.14 9.44 13.75
N PHE A 281 10.00 10.07 13.55
CA PHE A 281 9.93 11.37 12.87
C PHE A 281 9.67 12.51 13.87
N ALA A 282 10.73 13.15 14.36
CA ALA A 282 10.64 14.20 15.36
C ALA A 282 9.74 15.40 14.97
N TYR A 283 9.54 15.62 13.66
CA TYR A 283 8.67 16.68 13.17
C TYR A 283 7.17 16.33 13.20
N ARG A 284 6.81 15.04 13.35
CA ARG A 284 5.43 14.53 13.45
C ARG A 284 5.38 13.30 14.34
N LEU A 285 5.34 13.52 15.65
CA LEU A 285 5.25 12.44 16.63
C LEU A 285 3.79 12.06 16.88
N PHE A 286 3.53 10.77 16.95
CA PHE A 286 2.25 10.17 17.34
C PHE A 286 2.52 9.20 18.50
N PRO A 287 2.40 9.65 19.76
CA PRO A 287 2.76 8.84 20.93
C PRO A 287 1.82 7.64 21.18
N ASP A 288 0.74 7.58 20.42
CA ASP A 288 -0.29 6.54 20.44
C ASP A 288 -0.24 5.61 19.21
N TYR A 289 0.89 5.59 18.47
CA TYR A 289 1.05 4.76 17.30
C TYR A 289 1.52 3.35 17.68
N TYR A 290 0.57 2.48 17.99
CA TYR A 290 0.76 1.06 18.29
C TYR A 290 0.04 0.20 17.26
N GLN A 291 0.41 -1.09 17.18
CA GLN A 291 -0.21 -2.09 16.32
C GLN A 291 -1.04 -3.04 17.17
N SER A 292 -2.35 -3.08 16.92
CA SER A 292 -3.24 -4.05 17.57
C SER A 292 -3.09 -5.46 17.03
N CYS A 293 -2.35 -5.64 15.92
CA CYS A 293 -2.25 -6.88 15.16
C CYS A 293 -3.60 -7.43 14.66
N GLY A 294 -4.65 -6.60 14.62
CA GLY A 294 -5.93 -6.95 14.03
C GLY A 294 -5.84 -7.23 12.52
N LEU A 295 -5.00 -6.44 11.83
CA LEU A 295 -4.51 -6.76 10.49
C LEU A 295 -3.20 -7.54 10.63
N GLY A 296 -3.24 -8.84 10.42
CA GLY A 296 -2.11 -9.73 10.59
C GLY A 296 -1.81 -10.59 9.37
N PHE A 297 -0.95 -11.59 9.53
CA PHE A 297 -0.49 -12.41 8.39
C PHE A 297 -1.63 -13.18 7.73
N PHE A 298 -2.61 -13.66 8.49
CA PHE A 298 -3.78 -14.31 7.91
C PHE A 298 -4.56 -13.35 6.99
N GLU A 299 -4.81 -12.14 7.46
CA GLU A 299 -5.54 -11.11 6.72
C GLU A 299 -4.74 -10.62 5.49
N TYR A 300 -3.41 -10.54 5.58
CA TYR A 300 -2.55 -10.24 4.42
C TYR A 300 -2.61 -11.33 3.34
N PHE A 301 -2.50 -12.59 3.72
CA PHE A 301 -2.63 -13.71 2.77
C PHE A 301 -4.02 -13.74 2.12
N GLN A 302 -5.07 -13.53 2.93
CA GLN A 302 -6.44 -13.48 2.43
C GLN A 302 -6.66 -12.30 1.47
N LEU A 303 -6.05 -11.15 1.76
CA LEU A 303 -6.10 -10.00 0.85
C LEU A 303 -5.34 -10.29 -0.46
N ALA A 304 -4.15 -10.88 -0.40
CA ALA A 304 -3.40 -11.29 -1.59
C ALA A 304 -4.25 -12.18 -2.51
N GLU A 305 -4.92 -13.19 -1.95
CA GLU A 305 -5.85 -14.05 -2.67
C GLU A 305 -7.03 -13.28 -3.27
N ASP A 306 -7.63 -12.37 -2.50
CA ASP A 306 -8.72 -11.50 -2.96
C ASP A 306 -8.35 -10.64 -4.16
N LEU A 307 -7.10 -10.16 -4.18
CA LEU A 307 -6.55 -9.34 -5.26
C LEU A 307 -6.07 -10.16 -6.46
N GLY A 308 -5.93 -11.48 -6.31
CA GLY A 308 -5.27 -12.34 -7.29
C GLY A 308 -3.77 -12.09 -7.40
N ALA A 309 -3.15 -11.57 -6.35
CA ALA A 309 -1.74 -11.24 -6.24
C ALA A 309 -0.95 -12.36 -5.56
N GLU A 310 0.30 -12.57 -5.98
CA GLU A 310 1.23 -13.48 -5.29
C GLU A 310 1.60 -12.89 -3.92
N PRO A 311 1.41 -13.61 -2.80
CA PRO A 311 1.82 -13.13 -1.50
C PRO A 311 3.35 -13.14 -1.38
N LEU A 312 3.94 -12.02 -0.91
CA LEU A 312 5.37 -11.87 -0.68
C LEU A 312 5.60 -11.36 0.75
N PRO A 313 5.68 -12.28 1.73
CA PRO A 313 6.04 -11.91 3.09
C PRO A 313 7.52 -11.54 3.21
N VAL A 314 7.80 -10.54 4.04
CA VAL A 314 9.16 -10.14 4.46
C VAL A 314 9.36 -10.55 5.91
N LEU A 315 10.44 -11.26 6.21
CA LEU A 315 10.75 -11.76 7.55
C LEU A 315 12.03 -11.15 8.10
N ASN A 316 12.06 -11.00 9.42
CA ASN A 316 13.25 -10.55 10.15
C ASN A 316 14.37 -11.60 10.11
N VAL A 317 15.58 -11.14 9.86
CA VAL A 317 16.81 -11.95 9.76
C VAL A 317 17.61 -12.00 11.07
N GLY A 318 17.04 -11.55 12.18
CA GLY A 318 17.73 -11.42 13.47
C GLY A 318 18.50 -10.11 13.62
N LEU A 319 18.18 -9.11 12.79
CA LEU A 319 18.68 -7.74 12.88
C LEU A 319 17.55 -6.78 13.20
N VAL A 320 17.87 -5.72 13.95
CA VAL A 320 17.02 -4.55 14.09
C VAL A 320 17.33 -3.55 12.96
N CYS A 321 16.45 -2.57 12.77
CA CYS A 321 16.65 -1.56 11.74
C CYS A 321 17.99 -0.82 11.94
N GLN A 322 18.90 -0.96 11.00
CA GLN A 322 20.26 -0.45 11.11
C GLN A 322 20.35 1.07 11.02
N TYR A 323 19.34 1.76 10.47
CA TYR A 323 19.31 3.21 10.39
C TYR A 323 19.25 3.94 11.74
N GLN A 324 18.72 3.29 12.78
CA GLN A 324 18.42 3.97 14.03
C GLN A 324 18.91 3.22 15.26
N ASN A 325 19.74 2.19 15.10
CA ASN A 325 20.06 1.31 16.20
C ASN A 325 21.53 1.06 16.43
N ASP A 326 21.83 0.89 17.71
CA ASP A 326 23.11 0.37 18.16
C ASP A 326 23.24 -1.10 17.73
N VAL A 327 24.30 -1.39 16.97
CA VAL A 327 24.69 -2.75 16.53
C VAL A 327 24.69 -3.78 17.67
N ARG A 328 24.90 -3.33 18.92
CA ARG A 328 24.88 -4.18 20.11
C ARG A 328 23.51 -4.76 20.49
N GLN A 329 22.42 -4.28 19.91
CA GLN A 329 21.07 -4.80 20.15
C GLN A 329 20.66 -5.91 19.17
N GLN A 330 21.56 -6.37 18.35
CA GLN A 330 21.30 -7.50 17.44
C GLN A 330 21.16 -8.81 18.19
N ILE A 331 20.37 -9.74 17.60
CA ILE A 331 20.25 -11.10 18.14
C ILE A 331 21.59 -11.84 17.99
N PRO A 332 22.08 -12.52 19.03
CA PRO A 332 23.25 -13.40 18.92
C PRO A 332 23.05 -14.47 17.83
N LEU A 333 24.13 -14.82 17.12
CA LEU A 333 24.06 -15.80 16.04
C LEU A 333 23.64 -17.20 16.50
N ASP A 334 23.94 -17.59 17.76
CA ASP A 334 23.50 -18.85 18.34
C ASP A 334 21.98 -18.93 18.56
N SER A 335 21.32 -17.78 18.60
CA SER A 335 19.86 -17.67 18.71
C SER A 335 19.14 -17.54 17.36
N LEU A 336 19.89 -17.53 16.24
CA LEU A 336 19.34 -17.33 14.91
C LEU A 336 18.36 -18.42 14.48
N GLN A 337 18.52 -19.63 15.01
CA GLN A 337 17.65 -20.78 14.68
C GLN A 337 16.16 -20.49 14.94
N VAL A 338 15.83 -19.65 15.92
CA VAL A 338 14.44 -19.27 16.21
C VAL A 338 13.83 -18.49 15.03
N PHE A 339 14.60 -17.60 14.41
CA PHE A 339 14.16 -16.81 13.25
C PHE A 339 14.04 -17.66 11.98
N ILE A 340 14.97 -18.60 11.79
CA ILE A 340 14.90 -19.57 10.68
C ILE A 340 13.65 -20.45 10.84
N GLN A 341 13.36 -20.90 12.06
CA GLN A 341 12.16 -21.68 12.34
C GLN A 341 10.88 -20.86 12.12
N ASP A 342 10.89 -19.54 12.42
CA ASP A 342 9.76 -18.65 12.09
C ASP A 342 9.47 -18.64 10.59
N ALA A 343 10.50 -18.69 9.73
CA ALA A 343 10.32 -18.75 8.28
C ALA A 343 9.75 -20.10 7.82
N VAL A 344 10.26 -21.22 8.37
CA VAL A 344 9.76 -22.59 8.07
C VAL A 344 8.30 -22.72 8.52
N ASP A 345 7.98 -22.27 9.72
CA ASP A 345 6.61 -22.29 10.27
C ASP A 345 5.65 -21.44 9.45
N LEU A 346 6.11 -20.30 8.88
CA LEU A 346 5.30 -19.49 8.01
C LEU A 346 4.96 -20.19 6.70
N ILE A 347 5.92 -20.93 6.13
CA ILE A 347 5.66 -21.75 4.93
C ILE A 347 4.64 -22.83 5.25
N GLU A 348 4.74 -23.47 6.43
CA GLU A 348 3.74 -24.44 6.89
C GLU A 348 2.37 -23.79 7.11
N PHE A 349 2.33 -22.58 7.72
CA PHE A 349 1.07 -21.83 7.87
C PHE A 349 0.43 -21.54 6.53
N ALA A 350 1.21 -21.07 5.55
CA ALA A 350 0.68 -20.71 4.24
C ALA A 350 0.32 -21.95 3.38
N ASN A 351 1.16 -22.98 3.37
CA ASN A 351 1.09 -24.08 2.40
C ASN A 351 0.83 -25.46 3.02
N GLY A 352 1.02 -25.58 4.33
CA GLY A 352 0.92 -26.88 5.02
C GLY A 352 -0.49 -27.48 5.01
N SER A 353 -0.54 -28.82 5.09
CA SER A 353 -1.78 -29.57 5.28
C SER A 353 -2.47 -29.16 6.60
N THR A 354 -3.78 -29.26 6.66
CA THR A 354 -4.57 -29.05 7.88
C THR A 354 -4.26 -30.04 9.01
N ASP A 355 -3.47 -31.08 8.75
CA ASP A 355 -2.97 -32.01 9.76
C ASP A 355 -1.72 -31.50 10.49
N THR A 356 -1.03 -30.49 9.94
CA THR A 356 0.14 -29.87 10.57
C THR A 356 -0.30 -28.80 11.59
N THR A 357 0.62 -28.39 12.46
CA THR A 357 0.30 -27.42 13.52
C THR A 357 -0.18 -26.08 12.93
N TRP A 358 0.58 -25.52 12.00
CA TRP A 358 0.31 -24.20 11.44
C TRP A 358 -0.77 -24.23 10.34
N GLY A 359 -0.83 -25.31 9.55
CA GLY A 359 -1.91 -25.52 8.58
C GLY A 359 -3.27 -25.70 9.26
N ARG A 360 -3.30 -26.35 10.42
CA ARG A 360 -4.51 -26.44 11.26
C ARG A 360 -4.96 -25.07 11.77
N LEU A 361 -4.01 -24.26 12.28
CA LEU A 361 -4.34 -22.91 12.74
C LEU A 361 -4.93 -22.06 11.60
N ARG A 362 -4.38 -22.13 10.38
CA ARG A 362 -4.97 -21.49 9.20
C ARG A 362 -6.40 -21.96 8.96
N ALA A 363 -6.66 -23.26 9.04
CA ALA A 363 -8.00 -23.83 8.87
C ALA A 363 -8.96 -23.37 9.96
N ASP A 364 -8.52 -23.36 11.22
CA ASP A 364 -9.31 -22.88 12.38
C ASP A 364 -9.66 -21.37 12.23
N MET A 365 -8.81 -20.59 11.56
CA MET A 365 -9.09 -19.20 11.20
C MET A 365 -10.02 -19.05 9.98
N GLY A 366 -10.48 -20.16 9.39
CA GLY A 366 -11.48 -20.17 8.33
C GLY A 366 -10.94 -20.36 6.91
N HIS A 367 -9.66 -20.75 6.73
CA HIS A 367 -9.08 -20.99 5.41
C HIS A 367 -8.39 -22.36 5.33
N THR A 368 -9.08 -23.36 4.82
CA THR A 368 -8.60 -24.76 4.73
C THR A 368 -7.57 -24.96 3.62
N GLU A 369 -7.75 -24.27 2.49
CA GLU A 369 -6.86 -24.40 1.33
C GLU A 369 -5.52 -23.67 1.55
N PRO A 370 -4.43 -24.11 0.90
CA PRO A 370 -3.16 -23.38 0.91
C PRO A 370 -3.25 -22.00 0.26
N PHE A 371 -2.53 -21.01 0.78
CA PHE A 371 -2.36 -19.71 0.14
C PHE A 371 -1.36 -19.72 -1.02
N ASN A 372 -0.71 -20.84 -1.28
CA ASN A 372 0.25 -21.04 -2.38
C ASN A 372 1.44 -20.08 -2.36
N LEU A 373 2.03 -19.86 -1.19
CA LEU A 373 3.24 -19.07 -1.03
C LEU A 373 4.38 -19.66 -1.86
N LYS A 374 5.05 -18.86 -2.70
CA LYS A 374 6.13 -19.27 -3.60
C LYS A 374 7.41 -18.47 -3.43
N VAL A 375 7.33 -17.35 -2.72
CA VAL A 375 8.43 -16.40 -2.59
C VAL A 375 8.39 -15.74 -1.22
N MET A 376 9.55 -15.52 -0.60
CA MET A 376 9.68 -14.73 0.62
C MET A 376 10.96 -13.91 0.62
N ALA A 377 10.94 -12.76 1.28
CA ALA A 377 12.12 -11.96 1.54
C ALA A 377 12.66 -12.21 2.94
N VAL A 378 13.97 -12.26 3.08
CA VAL A 378 14.70 -12.47 4.35
C VAL A 378 15.53 -11.24 4.64
N GLY A 379 15.08 -10.45 5.61
CA GLY A 379 15.61 -9.11 5.92
C GLY A 379 14.97 -8.02 5.06
N ASN A 380 15.07 -6.80 5.55
CA ASN A 380 14.64 -5.58 4.87
C ASN A 380 15.74 -4.52 4.98
N GLU A 381 16.17 -3.93 3.86
CA GLU A 381 17.18 -2.87 3.82
C GLU A 381 18.47 -3.15 4.61
N GLN A 382 18.72 -4.39 5.00
CA GLN A 382 19.92 -4.75 5.74
C GLN A 382 21.19 -4.64 4.88
N TRP A 383 22.29 -4.27 5.53
CA TRP A 383 23.59 -4.14 4.88
C TRP A 383 24.74 -4.67 5.76
N GLY A 384 25.93 -4.70 5.19
CA GLY A 384 27.18 -5.08 5.85
C GLY A 384 27.36 -6.60 6.03
N PRO A 385 28.53 -7.01 6.58
CA PRO A 385 28.85 -8.40 6.85
C PRO A 385 27.87 -9.08 7.81
N GLU A 386 27.32 -8.35 8.76
CA GLU A 386 26.37 -8.84 9.76
C GLU A 386 25.10 -9.39 9.12
N TYR A 387 24.65 -8.79 8.03
CA TYR A 387 23.52 -9.31 7.27
C TYR A 387 23.87 -10.62 6.59
N ILE A 388 25.04 -10.70 5.95
CA ILE A 388 25.51 -11.90 5.24
C ILE A 388 25.66 -13.08 6.18
N GLU A 389 26.25 -12.88 7.37
CA GLU A 389 26.41 -13.92 8.40
C GLU A 389 25.08 -14.54 8.84
N ARG A 390 23.99 -13.79 8.75
CA ARG A 390 22.63 -14.24 9.10
C ARG A 390 21.87 -14.80 7.91
N LEU A 391 21.94 -14.15 6.75
CA LEU A 391 21.23 -14.58 5.56
C LEU A 391 21.66 -15.97 5.07
N GLU A 392 22.96 -16.25 5.09
CA GLU A 392 23.51 -17.51 4.55
C GLU A 392 22.95 -18.75 5.27
N PRO A 393 22.85 -18.82 6.61
CA PRO A 393 22.13 -19.89 7.31
C PRO A 393 20.65 -20.03 6.94
N PHE A 394 19.94 -18.92 6.76
CA PHE A 394 18.54 -18.94 6.29
C PHE A 394 18.43 -19.59 4.92
N VAL A 395 19.20 -19.10 3.95
CA VAL A 395 19.16 -19.63 2.58
C VAL A 395 19.49 -21.12 2.57
N ARG A 396 20.54 -21.54 3.30
CA ARG A 396 20.91 -22.95 3.39
C ARG A 396 19.78 -23.82 3.93
N GLU A 397 19.12 -23.38 5.01
CA GLU A 397 18.08 -24.18 5.66
C GLU A 397 16.77 -24.17 4.84
N LEU A 398 16.38 -23.05 4.28
CA LEU A 398 15.20 -22.95 3.41
C LEU A 398 15.39 -23.79 2.13
N ARG A 399 16.58 -23.75 1.51
CA ARG A 399 16.88 -24.61 0.35
C ARG A 399 16.81 -26.10 0.69
N ARG A 400 17.19 -26.47 1.92
CA ARG A 400 17.14 -27.86 2.39
C ARG A 400 15.71 -28.36 2.61
N GLN A 401 14.83 -27.52 3.18
CA GLN A 401 13.46 -27.91 3.57
C GLN A 401 12.42 -27.57 2.51
N HIS A 402 12.56 -26.39 1.87
CA HIS A 402 11.59 -25.77 0.96
C HIS A 402 12.27 -25.25 -0.31
N PRO A 403 12.88 -26.16 -1.12
CA PRO A 403 13.58 -25.75 -2.36
C PRO A 403 12.65 -25.09 -3.40
N GLU A 404 11.33 -25.26 -3.25
CA GLU A 404 10.30 -24.66 -4.10
C GLU A 404 10.08 -23.16 -3.84
N ILE A 405 10.51 -22.65 -2.67
CA ILE A 405 10.33 -21.24 -2.29
C ILE A 405 11.49 -20.39 -2.82
N LYS A 406 11.16 -19.38 -3.61
CA LYS A 406 12.14 -18.36 -4.01
C LYS A 406 12.51 -17.47 -2.82
N ILE A 407 13.80 -17.18 -2.71
CA ILE A 407 14.34 -16.37 -1.61
C ILE A 407 14.83 -15.03 -2.17
N ILE A 408 14.40 -13.94 -1.54
CA ILE A 408 14.83 -12.59 -1.83
C ILE A 408 15.79 -12.13 -0.73
N GLY A 409 16.95 -11.61 -1.12
CA GLY A 409 17.91 -10.94 -0.23
C GLY A 409 17.98 -9.45 -0.53
N SER A 410 18.40 -8.65 0.44
CA SER A 410 18.50 -7.19 0.34
C SER A 410 19.83 -6.74 -0.28
N SER A 411 19.82 -5.69 -1.09
CA SER A 411 21.01 -4.95 -1.52
C SER A 411 21.30 -3.72 -0.66
N GLY A 412 20.67 -3.63 0.51
CA GLY A 412 20.76 -2.47 1.39
C GLY A 412 19.69 -1.41 1.06
N PRO A 413 19.75 -0.26 1.75
CA PRO A 413 18.73 0.79 1.62
C PRO A 413 18.96 1.71 0.42
N ASN A 414 20.09 1.55 -0.28
CA ASN A 414 20.47 2.38 -1.41
C ASN A 414 20.71 1.53 -2.66
N SER A 415 20.43 2.13 -3.80
CA SER A 415 20.60 1.50 -5.11
C SER A 415 21.98 1.71 -5.74
N GLU A 416 22.93 2.19 -4.98
CA GLU A 416 24.31 2.49 -5.39
C GLU A 416 25.18 2.77 -4.16
N GLY A 417 26.51 2.70 -4.32
CA GLY A 417 27.49 2.96 -3.27
C GLY A 417 28.04 1.67 -2.64
N ASP A 418 28.90 1.86 -1.61
CA ASP A 418 29.74 0.78 -1.07
C ASP A 418 28.93 -0.44 -0.56
N ASP A 419 27.82 -0.20 0.12
CA ASP A 419 26.96 -1.30 0.61
C ASP A 419 26.32 -2.08 -0.54
N PHE A 420 25.79 -1.38 -1.53
CA PHE A 420 25.20 -1.98 -2.72
C PHE A 420 26.24 -2.81 -3.50
N ASP A 421 27.45 -2.24 -3.70
CA ASP A 421 28.53 -2.87 -4.42
C ASP A 421 29.10 -4.08 -3.67
N PHE A 422 29.05 -4.09 -2.33
CA PHE A 422 29.39 -5.22 -1.49
C PHE A 422 28.32 -6.33 -1.53
N LEU A 423 27.05 -5.97 -1.41
CA LEU A 423 25.98 -6.94 -1.23
C LEU A 423 25.63 -7.70 -2.52
N TRP A 424 25.65 -7.08 -3.69
CA TRP A 424 25.30 -7.75 -4.94
C TRP A 424 26.18 -8.99 -5.25
N PRO A 425 27.52 -8.94 -5.14
CA PRO A 425 28.37 -10.14 -5.25
C PRO A 425 28.03 -11.22 -4.22
N GLU A 426 27.73 -10.82 -2.97
CA GLU A 426 27.38 -11.75 -1.90
C GLU A 426 26.03 -12.44 -2.16
N MET A 427 25.02 -11.71 -2.66
CA MET A 427 23.73 -12.31 -3.07
C MET A 427 23.93 -13.39 -4.16
N ARG A 428 24.83 -13.12 -5.12
CA ARG A 428 25.21 -14.11 -6.15
C ARG A 428 25.93 -15.33 -5.55
N ARG A 429 26.85 -15.10 -4.60
CA ARG A 429 27.60 -16.14 -3.92
C ARG A 429 26.70 -17.06 -3.10
N ILE A 430 25.79 -16.46 -2.34
CA ILE A 430 24.83 -17.19 -1.49
C ILE A 430 23.78 -17.92 -2.34
N GLY A 431 23.45 -17.40 -3.51
CA GLY A 431 22.52 -18.02 -4.44
C GLY A 431 21.05 -17.73 -4.09
N VAL A 432 20.72 -16.49 -3.72
CA VAL A 432 19.34 -16.02 -3.65
C VAL A 432 18.73 -15.96 -5.06
N ASP A 433 17.39 -16.01 -5.17
CA ASP A 433 16.71 -15.96 -6.47
C ASP A 433 16.53 -14.52 -6.97
N LEU A 434 16.26 -13.61 -6.03
CA LEU A 434 16.11 -12.19 -6.34
C LEU A 434 16.89 -11.33 -5.34
N VAL A 435 17.24 -10.12 -5.77
CA VAL A 435 17.85 -9.08 -4.95
C VAL A 435 16.89 -7.90 -4.88
N ASP A 436 16.56 -7.49 -3.67
CA ASP A 436 15.68 -6.37 -3.38
C ASP A 436 16.46 -5.06 -3.44
N GLU A 437 16.11 -4.20 -4.39
CA GLU A 437 16.70 -2.86 -4.59
C GLU A 437 15.69 -1.78 -4.20
N HIS A 438 16.16 -0.78 -3.42
CA HIS A 438 15.34 0.34 -2.97
C HIS A 438 15.87 1.67 -3.49
N PHE A 439 14.98 2.56 -3.95
CA PHE A 439 15.37 3.89 -4.43
C PHE A 439 14.30 4.94 -4.20
N TYR A 440 14.53 5.74 -3.16
CA TYR A 440 13.84 6.99 -2.89
C TYR A 440 14.74 8.13 -3.35
N ARG A 441 14.54 8.62 -4.58
CA ARG A 441 15.50 9.49 -5.27
C ARG A 441 14.82 10.72 -5.86
N PRO A 442 15.59 11.81 -6.09
CA PRO A 442 15.08 13.01 -6.73
C PRO A 442 14.78 12.79 -8.22
N GLU A 443 14.05 13.73 -8.80
CA GLU A 443 13.64 13.74 -10.22
C GLU A 443 14.81 13.55 -11.20
N SER A 444 15.95 14.24 -10.95
CA SER A 444 17.14 14.14 -11.79
C SER A 444 17.73 12.74 -11.86
N TRP A 445 17.63 11.99 -10.76
CA TRP A 445 18.06 10.59 -10.73
C TRP A 445 17.18 9.73 -11.61
N PHE A 446 15.84 9.82 -11.47
CA PHE A 446 14.90 9.05 -12.30
C PHE A 446 15.09 9.31 -13.78
N LEU A 447 15.30 10.57 -14.19
CA LEU A 447 15.60 10.94 -15.57
C LEU A 447 16.90 10.29 -16.11
N SER A 448 17.90 10.12 -15.26
CA SER A 448 19.20 9.54 -15.64
C SER A 448 19.21 8.01 -15.71
N GLN A 449 18.20 7.34 -15.13
CA GLN A 449 18.20 5.88 -14.93
C GLN A 449 17.45 5.08 -16.00
N GLY A 450 17.09 5.68 -17.13
CA GLY A 450 16.36 4.98 -18.21
C GLY A 450 17.08 3.73 -18.77
N MET A 451 18.39 3.62 -18.59
CA MET A 451 19.25 2.50 -19.02
C MET A 451 19.77 1.62 -17.89
N ARG A 452 19.27 1.80 -16.64
CA ARG A 452 19.84 1.16 -15.44
C ARG A 452 20.06 -0.34 -15.61
N TYR A 453 19.05 -1.07 -16.01
CA TYR A 453 19.07 -2.54 -16.08
C TYR A 453 19.58 -3.13 -17.40
N ASP A 454 19.83 -2.30 -18.42
CA ASP A 454 20.31 -2.77 -19.71
C ASP A 454 21.69 -3.45 -19.64
N ASN A 455 22.51 -3.07 -18.66
CA ASN A 455 23.86 -3.60 -18.45
C ASN A 455 23.96 -4.65 -17.34
N TYR A 456 22.85 -5.00 -16.66
CA TYR A 456 22.86 -6.03 -15.62
C TYR A 456 23.11 -7.41 -16.22
N SER A 457 23.80 -8.27 -15.46
CA SER A 457 24.02 -9.66 -15.85
C SER A 457 22.68 -10.40 -15.97
N ARG A 458 22.45 -11.06 -17.09
CA ARG A 458 21.30 -11.96 -17.29
C ARG A 458 21.48 -13.32 -16.63
N LYS A 459 22.58 -13.54 -15.89
CA LYS A 459 22.87 -14.75 -15.14
C LYS A 459 22.91 -14.46 -13.66
N GLY A 460 22.33 -15.34 -12.86
CA GLY A 460 22.24 -15.21 -11.40
C GLY A 460 20.90 -14.63 -10.95
N PRO A 461 20.84 -14.05 -9.73
CA PRO A 461 19.60 -13.53 -9.20
C PRO A 461 19.03 -12.41 -10.06
N LYS A 462 17.70 -12.34 -10.11
CA LYS A 462 16.98 -11.26 -10.73
C LYS A 462 16.77 -10.10 -9.77
N VAL A 463 16.26 -9.00 -10.27
CA VAL A 463 15.95 -7.79 -9.49
C VAL A 463 14.49 -7.83 -9.05
N PHE A 464 14.29 -7.51 -7.79
CA PHE A 464 13.06 -7.02 -7.22
C PHE A 464 13.26 -5.53 -6.88
N ALA A 465 12.61 -4.62 -7.59
CA ALA A 465 12.56 -3.20 -7.24
C ALA A 465 11.49 -3.03 -6.14
N GLY A 466 11.85 -3.38 -4.90
CA GLY A 466 10.90 -3.64 -3.84
C GLY A 466 10.35 -2.42 -3.15
N GLU A 467 11.09 -1.30 -3.16
CA GLU A 467 10.59 -0.01 -2.68
C GLU A 467 11.14 1.11 -3.57
N TYR A 468 10.25 1.88 -4.18
CA TYR A 468 10.68 3.08 -4.89
C TYR A 468 9.59 4.13 -4.97
N ALA A 469 10.04 5.39 -4.98
CA ALA A 469 9.25 6.56 -5.32
C ALA A 469 10.15 7.68 -5.80
N CYS A 470 9.68 8.47 -6.74
CA CYS A 470 10.31 9.71 -7.12
C CYS A 470 9.97 10.79 -6.09
N HIS A 471 10.99 11.25 -5.33
CA HIS A 471 10.82 12.35 -4.40
C HIS A 471 10.77 13.65 -5.18
N GLY A 472 9.62 14.29 -5.19
CA GLY A 472 9.43 15.62 -5.76
C GLY A 472 9.98 16.74 -4.85
N ASP A 473 9.44 17.93 -4.99
CA ASP A 473 9.86 19.15 -4.30
C ASP A 473 9.41 19.27 -2.83
N GLY A 474 9.04 18.15 -2.20
CA GLY A 474 8.62 18.10 -0.80
C GLY A 474 7.15 18.47 -0.54
N LYS A 475 6.27 18.48 -1.55
CA LYS A 475 4.82 18.63 -1.38
C LYS A 475 4.22 17.48 -0.57
N LYS A 476 3.08 17.72 0.06
CA LYS A 476 2.35 16.70 0.82
C LYS A 476 1.87 15.57 -0.08
N TYR A 477 1.12 15.89 -1.11
CA TYR A 477 0.57 14.92 -2.03
C TYR A 477 1.51 14.66 -3.22
N ASN A 478 1.40 13.48 -3.82
CA ASN A 478 2.09 13.17 -5.06
C ASN A 478 1.56 14.07 -6.18
N HIS A 479 2.42 14.86 -6.78
CA HIS A 479 2.05 15.65 -7.95
C HIS A 479 2.47 14.96 -9.26
N PHE A 480 2.03 15.51 -10.39
CA PHE A 480 2.08 14.80 -11.66
C PHE A 480 3.50 14.56 -12.19
N TYR A 481 4.44 15.53 -12.06
CA TYR A 481 5.75 15.38 -12.70
C TYR A 481 6.59 14.23 -12.14
N PRO A 482 6.74 14.03 -10.83
CA PRO A 482 7.35 12.81 -10.30
C PRO A 482 6.70 11.52 -10.79
N ALA A 483 5.38 11.46 -10.86
CA ALA A 483 4.67 10.29 -11.40
C ALA A 483 4.99 10.03 -12.87
N LEU A 484 5.15 11.07 -13.68
CA LEU A 484 5.60 10.95 -15.07
C LEU A 484 7.02 10.39 -15.16
N LEU A 485 7.92 10.78 -14.24
CA LEU A 485 9.29 10.25 -14.19
C LEU A 485 9.32 8.78 -13.74
N GLU A 486 8.43 8.40 -12.84
CA GLU A 486 8.22 6.98 -12.50
C GLU A 486 7.74 6.19 -13.72
N ALA A 487 6.79 6.74 -14.50
CA ALA A 487 6.35 6.11 -15.75
C ALA A 487 7.49 5.93 -16.75
N ALA A 488 8.36 6.94 -16.88
CA ALA A 488 9.56 6.88 -17.73
C ALA A 488 10.54 5.79 -17.26
N PHE A 489 10.84 5.73 -15.96
CA PHE A 489 11.70 4.71 -15.35
C PHE A 489 11.14 3.29 -15.55
N MET A 490 9.83 3.10 -15.37
CA MET A 490 9.17 1.80 -15.54
C MET A 490 9.26 1.26 -16.97
N THR A 491 9.45 2.10 -17.99
CA THR A 491 9.76 1.59 -19.35
C THR A 491 11.07 0.81 -19.38
N GLY A 492 12.04 1.22 -18.55
CA GLY A 492 13.32 0.51 -18.36
C GLY A 492 13.16 -0.82 -17.64
N LEU A 493 12.30 -0.87 -16.61
CA LEU A 493 11.96 -2.12 -15.90
C LEU A 493 11.36 -3.13 -16.89
N GLU A 494 10.31 -2.70 -17.61
CA GLU A 494 9.59 -3.56 -18.55
C GLU A 494 10.48 -4.06 -19.70
N ARG A 495 11.29 -3.19 -20.28
CA ARG A 495 12.23 -3.56 -21.35
C ARG A 495 13.21 -4.64 -20.91
N ASN A 496 13.58 -4.66 -19.63
CA ASN A 496 14.52 -5.59 -19.02
C ASN A 496 13.82 -6.67 -18.17
N ALA A 497 12.68 -7.20 -18.62
CA ALA A 497 11.92 -8.25 -17.93
C ALA A 497 12.69 -9.58 -17.76
N ASP A 498 13.81 -9.75 -18.44
CA ASP A 498 14.75 -10.86 -18.24
C ASP A 498 15.66 -10.66 -17.02
N VAL A 499 15.76 -9.44 -16.51
CA VAL A 499 16.51 -9.06 -15.30
C VAL A 499 15.58 -8.69 -14.17
N VAL A 500 14.59 -7.83 -14.42
CA VAL A 500 13.63 -7.36 -13.42
C VAL A 500 12.42 -8.30 -13.39
N GLU A 501 12.18 -8.96 -12.26
CA GLU A 501 11.05 -9.88 -12.10
C GLU A 501 9.86 -9.22 -11.43
N MET A 502 10.09 -8.29 -10.47
CA MET A 502 9.06 -7.61 -9.70
C MET A 502 9.41 -6.16 -9.43
N ALA A 503 8.39 -5.33 -9.28
CA ALA A 503 8.52 -3.95 -8.84
C ALA A 503 7.29 -3.54 -8.02
N THR A 504 7.50 -2.88 -6.86
CA THR A 504 6.44 -2.40 -5.98
C THR A 504 6.71 -0.97 -5.52
N TYR A 505 5.74 -0.08 -5.77
CA TYR A 505 5.80 1.30 -5.30
C TYR A 505 5.62 1.37 -3.78
N ALA A 506 6.32 2.25 -3.10
CA ALA A 506 6.28 2.42 -1.65
C ALA A 506 6.37 3.89 -1.23
N PRO A 507 5.69 4.26 -0.10
CA PRO A 507 4.66 3.51 0.64
C PRO A 507 3.28 3.50 -0.05
N LEU A 508 2.40 2.62 0.45
CA LEU A 508 1.08 2.41 -0.15
C LEU A 508 0.03 3.41 0.33
N PHE A 509 -0.08 3.63 1.64
CA PHE A 509 -1.16 4.38 2.28
C PHE A 509 -0.65 5.49 3.17
N ALA A 510 -1.37 6.64 3.16
CA ALA A 510 -1.16 7.69 4.13
C ALA A 510 -2.49 8.32 4.59
N HIS A 511 -2.75 8.30 5.90
CA HIS A 511 -3.83 9.06 6.48
C HIS A 511 -3.51 10.56 6.44
N VAL A 512 -4.42 11.39 5.93
CA VAL A 512 -4.16 12.82 5.69
C VAL A 512 -3.80 13.62 6.96
N GLU A 513 -4.22 13.16 8.14
CA GLU A 513 -3.87 13.73 9.43
C GLU A 513 -2.70 12.99 10.11
N GLY A 514 -2.50 11.69 9.79
CA GLY A 514 -1.53 10.80 10.44
C GLY A 514 -0.22 10.59 9.69
N TRP A 515 -0.04 11.15 8.52
CA TRP A 515 1.16 10.92 7.71
C TRP A 515 2.44 11.42 8.41
N GLN A 516 3.50 10.65 8.22
CA GLN A 516 4.87 10.96 8.71
C GLN A 516 5.88 10.91 7.57
N TRP A 517 5.64 10.05 6.57
CA TRP A 517 6.45 9.88 5.38
C TRP A 517 5.65 10.20 4.12
N ARG A 518 6.31 10.58 3.04
CA ARG A 518 5.76 10.86 1.71
C ARG A 518 6.84 10.72 0.64
N PRO A 519 6.52 10.55 -0.66
CA PRO A 519 5.17 10.47 -1.23
C PRO A 519 4.50 9.12 -0.98
N ASP A 520 3.16 9.04 -1.12
CA ASP A 520 2.37 7.82 -0.87
C ASP A 520 1.41 7.55 -2.03
N LEU A 521 1.12 6.28 -2.30
CA LEU A 521 0.32 5.90 -3.48
C LEU A 521 -1.15 6.27 -3.34
N ILE A 522 -1.73 6.03 -2.17
CA ILE A 522 -3.14 6.29 -1.85
C ILE A 522 -3.21 7.11 -0.55
N TRP A 523 -3.82 8.28 -0.63
CA TRP A 523 -4.12 9.09 0.53
C TRP A 523 -5.56 8.87 0.98
N PHE A 524 -5.84 8.95 2.28
CA PHE A 524 -7.18 8.70 2.79
C PHE A 524 -7.46 9.50 4.08
N ASP A 525 -8.74 9.76 4.34
CA ASP A 525 -9.26 10.14 5.65
C ASP A 525 -10.16 9.01 6.20
N ASN A 526 -10.92 9.27 7.25
CA ASN A 526 -11.77 8.24 7.83
C ASN A 526 -13.00 7.87 6.97
N ASN A 527 -13.28 8.57 5.89
CA ASN A 527 -14.46 8.37 5.05
C ASN A 527 -14.12 8.05 3.59
N ASP A 528 -13.10 8.69 3.06
CA ASP A 528 -12.78 8.67 1.64
C ASP A 528 -11.30 8.33 1.39
N CYS A 529 -10.99 7.85 0.19
CA CYS A 529 -9.62 7.70 -0.29
C CYS A 529 -9.41 8.39 -1.63
N VAL A 530 -8.20 8.87 -1.87
CA VAL A 530 -7.79 9.51 -3.12
C VAL A 530 -6.61 8.77 -3.74
N LYS A 531 -6.74 8.45 -5.00
CA LYS A 531 -5.70 7.84 -5.83
C LYS A 531 -4.76 8.92 -6.33
N SER A 532 -3.46 8.81 -6.02
CA SER A 532 -2.47 9.79 -6.48
C SER A 532 -2.18 9.66 -7.99
N SER A 533 -1.45 10.63 -8.56
CA SER A 533 -0.95 10.52 -9.93
C SER A 533 -0.04 9.29 -10.12
N SER A 534 0.79 8.99 -9.13
CA SER A 534 1.63 7.77 -9.10
C SER A 534 0.79 6.48 -9.08
N TYR A 535 -0.35 6.46 -8.38
CA TYR A 535 -1.27 5.32 -8.42
C TYR A 535 -1.72 5.01 -9.85
N TYR A 536 -2.13 6.02 -10.61
CA TYR A 536 -2.60 5.82 -11.99
C TYR A 536 -1.48 5.38 -12.93
N VAL A 537 -0.26 5.84 -12.74
CA VAL A 537 0.91 5.34 -13.50
C VAL A 537 1.11 3.84 -13.24
N GLN A 538 1.19 3.44 -11.98
CA GLN A 538 1.39 2.04 -11.59
C GLN A 538 0.24 1.15 -12.09
N GLN A 539 -1.02 1.60 -11.93
CA GLN A 539 -2.21 0.90 -12.41
C GLN A 539 -2.17 0.68 -13.92
N LEU A 540 -1.76 1.70 -14.69
CA LEU A 540 -1.66 1.57 -16.15
C LEU A 540 -0.64 0.49 -16.56
N TYR A 541 0.46 0.36 -15.82
CA TYR A 541 1.41 -0.73 -16.04
C TYR A 541 0.83 -2.10 -15.64
N CYS A 542 0.15 -2.20 -14.50
CA CYS A 542 -0.51 -3.44 -14.08
C CYS A 542 -1.55 -3.92 -15.10
N HIS A 543 -2.41 -3.01 -15.59
CA HIS A 543 -3.47 -3.33 -16.54
C HIS A 543 -2.95 -3.65 -17.96
N ASN A 544 -1.73 -3.24 -18.26
CA ASN A 544 -1.12 -3.37 -19.58
C ASN A 544 0.25 -4.07 -19.50
N ARG A 545 0.42 -5.02 -18.58
CA ARG A 545 1.67 -5.74 -18.38
C ARG A 545 2.12 -6.52 -19.61
N GLY A 546 1.18 -7.14 -20.33
CA GLY A 546 1.45 -8.01 -21.46
C GLY A 546 2.14 -9.33 -21.09
N ASP A 547 2.57 -10.07 -22.12
CA ASP A 547 3.15 -11.41 -21.99
C ASP A 547 4.66 -11.44 -22.30
N ARG A 548 5.09 -10.68 -23.31
CA ARG A 548 6.47 -10.65 -23.77
C ARG A 548 6.90 -9.25 -24.22
N VAL A 549 8.12 -8.90 -23.90
CA VAL A 549 8.74 -7.66 -24.38
C VAL A 549 8.88 -7.70 -25.90
N LEU A 550 8.52 -6.60 -26.54
CA LEU A 550 8.77 -6.37 -27.97
C LEU A 550 9.92 -5.35 -28.11
N PRO A 551 11.02 -5.70 -28.80
CA PRO A 551 12.14 -4.77 -28.97
C PRO A 551 11.68 -3.49 -29.68
N LEU A 552 11.86 -2.36 -28.99
CA LEU A 552 11.55 -1.02 -29.46
C LEU A 552 12.80 -0.15 -29.39
N THR A 553 13.23 0.34 -30.54
CA THR A 553 14.48 1.12 -30.64
C THR A 553 14.30 2.39 -31.47
N MET A 554 15.06 3.41 -31.16
CA MET A 554 15.24 4.62 -31.95
C MET A 554 16.74 4.74 -32.30
N ASP A 555 17.06 4.84 -33.60
CA ASP A 555 18.44 4.81 -34.11
C ASP A 555 19.27 3.60 -33.59
N GLY A 556 18.61 2.45 -33.44
CA GLY A 556 19.23 1.22 -32.95
C GLY A 556 19.48 1.16 -31.44
N LYS A 557 19.08 2.18 -30.67
CA LYS A 557 19.21 2.24 -29.20
C LYS A 557 17.83 2.16 -28.54
N PRO A 558 17.73 1.69 -27.28
CA PRO A 558 16.49 1.78 -26.52
C PRO A 558 15.96 3.22 -26.45
N VAL A 559 14.65 3.39 -26.34
CA VAL A 559 14.03 4.71 -26.13
C VAL A 559 14.01 4.97 -24.62
N ALA A 560 15.02 5.67 -24.12
CA ALA A 560 15.34 5.77 -22.70
C ALA A 560 15.83 7.17 -22.28
N GLY A 561 15.32 8.22 -22.94
CA GLY A 561 15.71 9.61 -22.64
C GLY A 561 17.14 9.96 -23.06
N LEU A 562 17.75 9.19 -23.97
CA LEU A 562 19.12 9.42 -24.43
C LEU A 562 19.21 10.71 -25.26
N GLU A 563 20.44 11.19 -25.46
CA GLU A 563 20.70 12.33 -26.34
C GLU A 563 20.07 12.12 -27.71
N GLY A 564 19.33 13.12 -28.20
CA GLY A 564 18.59 13.07 -29.45
C GLY A 564 17.20 12.45 -29.37
N GLN A 565 16.80 11.86 -28.23
CA GLN A 565 15.46 11.29 -28.02
C GLN A 565 14.43 12.28 -27.44
N ASN A 566 14.79 13.54 -27.25
CA ASN A 566 13.90 14.64 -26.88
C ASN A 566 13.06 14.38 -25.62
N GLY A 567 13.60 13.69 -24.61
CA GLY A 567 12.91 13.34 -23.36
C GLY A 567 11.87 12.21 -23.50
N LEU A 568 11.91 11.44 -24.58
CA LEU A 568 11.06 10.28 -24.79
C LEU A 568 11.64 9.03 -24.11
N PHE A 569 10.77 8.31 -23.39
CA PHE A 569 11.01 6.98 -22.86
C PHE A 569 9.91 6.05 -23.34
N ALA A 570 10.26 4.85 -23.81
CA ALA A 570 9.25 3.94 -24.31
C ALA A 570 9.63 2.47 -24.12
N SER A 571 8.59 1.66 -23.94
CA SER A 571 8.64 0.19 -23.97
C SER A 571 7.46 -0.36 -24.73
N ALA A 572 7.54 -1.62 -25.14
CA ALA A 572 6.45 -2.31 -25.81
C ALA A 572 6.39 -3.78 -25.41
N VAL A 573 5.16 -4.30 -25.32
CA VAL A 573 4.88 -5.71 -25.02
C VAL A 573 3.80 -6.25 -25.95
N SER A 574 3.78 -7.57 -26.15
CA SER A 574 2.61 -8.28 -26.65
C SER A 574 1.70 -8.69 -25.51
N ASP A 575 0.39 -8.71 -25.74
CA ASP A 575 -0.64 -9.19 -24.83
C ASP A 575 -1.64 -10.02 -25.63
N GLY A 576 -1.40 -11.33 -25.70
CA GLY A 576 -2.03 -12.19 -26.68
C GLY A 576 -1.70 -11.72 -28.11
N ASP A 577 -2.74 -11.39 -28.88
CA ASP A 577 -2.62 -10.84 -30.24
C ASP A 577 -2.46 -9.30 -30.26
N ASP A 578 -2.65 -8.62 -29.12
CA ASP A 578 -2.52 -7.17 -29.03
C ASP A 578 -1.06 -6.74 -28.93
N ILE A 579 -0.79 -5.52 -29.38
CA ILE A 579 0.49 -4.82 -29.19
C ILE A 579 0.25 -3.64 -28.27
N VAL A 580 0.98 -3.57 -27.17
CA VAL A 580 0.91 -2.46 -26.22
C VAL A 580 2.21 -1.68 -26.25
N VAL A 581 2.12 -0.38 -26.53
CA VAL A 581 3.25 0.55 -26.55
C VAL A 581 3.02 1.60 -25.48
N LYS A 582 3.98 1.78 -24.57
CA LYS A 582 3.96 2.77 -23.51
C LYS A 582 4.98 3.85 -23.82
N ILE A 583 4.55 5.11 -23.82
CA ILE A 583 5.43 6.25 -24.11
C ILE A 583 5.26 7.33 -23.05
N ALA A 584 6.34 7.70 -22.39
CA ALA A 584 6.44 8.88 -21.54
C ALA A 584 7.22 9.97 -22.28
N ASN A 585 6.63 11.16 -22.38
CA ASN A 585 7.28 12.37 -22.83
C ASN A 585 7.51 13.28 -21.62
N THR A 586 8.73 13.29 -21.10
CA THR A 586 9.12 14.10 -19.95
C THR A 586 9.48 15.54 -20.31
N GLY A 587 9.52 15.84 -21.63
CA GLY A 587 9.86 17.17 -22.17
C GLY A 587 8.65 18.12 -22.17
N GLU A 588 8.95 19.42 -22.32
CA GLU A 588 7.95 20.52 -22.37
C GLU A 588 7.36 20.73 -23.77
N VAL A 589 7.82 19.96 -24.76
CA VAL A 589 7.40 20.09 -26.14
C VAL A 589 6.78 18.78 -26.62
N SER A 590 5.64 18.89 -27.30
CA SER A 590 5.02 17.73 -27.97
C SER A 590 5.92 17.22 -29.07
N GLN A 591 6.08 15.88 -29.17
CA GLN A 591 7.01 15.24 -30.07
C GLN A 591 6.28 14.48 -31.20
N PRO A 592 6.56 14.77 -32.47
CA PRO A 592 6.17 13.86 -33.54
C PRO A 592 6.86 12.50 -33.35
N PHE A 593 6.10 11.42 -33.44
CA PHE A 593 6.60 10.08 -33.22
C PHE A 593 6.07 9.14 -34.30
N THR A 594 6.97 8.45 -34.97
CA THR A 594 6.64 7.44 -35.97
C THR A 594 7.14 6.08 -35.52
N LEU A 595 6.25 5.12 -35.48
CA LEU A 595 6.52 3.72 -35.14
C LEU A 595 6.52 2.88 -36.43
N ASN A 596 7.70 2.40 -36.82
CA ASN A 596 7.87 1.43 -37.89
C ASN A 596 7.72 0.02 -37.29
N ILE A 597 6.62 -0.64 -37.62
CA ILE A 597 6.26 -1.94 -37.03
C ILE A 597 6.73 -3.05 -38.00
N ARG A 598 7.50 -4.00 -37.48
CA ARG A 598 8.01 -5.15 -38.25
C ARG A 598 7.34 -6.43 -37.76
N GLY A 599 6.76 -7.19 -38.71
CA GLY A 599 6.20 -8.51 -38.41
C GLY A 599 4.68 -8.58 -38.22
N VAL A 600 3.96 -7.48 -38.35
CA VAL A 600 2.50 -7.51 -38.52
C VAL A 600 2.19 -8.07 -39.92
N LYS A 601 1.30 -9.04 -40.01
CA LYS A 601 0.91 -9.67 -41.28
C LYS A 601 -0.09 -8.78 -42.00
N GLU A 602 0.13 -8.48 -43.27
CA GLU A 602 -0.82 -7.74 -44.11
C GLU A 602 -2.22 -8.37 -44.15
N SER A 603 -2.30 -9.71 -44.05
CA SER A 603 -3.56 -10.44 -43.98
C SER A 603 -4.32 -10.28 -42.67
N LYS A 604 -3.66 -9.74 -41.62
CA LYS A 604 -4.22 -9.49 -40.29
C LYS A 604 -3.72 -8.14 -39.78
N PRO A 605 -4.16 -7.00 -40.34
CA PRO A 605 -3.75 -5.67 -39.88
C PRO A 605 -4.37 -5.34 -38.52
N LEU A 606 -3.71 -4.46 -37.78
CA LEU A 606 -4.26 -3.88 -36.55
C LEU A 606 -5.34 -2.85 -36.94
N ARG A 607 -6.53 -2.97 -36.34
CA ARG A 607 -7.73 -2.21 -36.76
C ARG A 607 -8.23 -1.23 -35.72
N TYR A 608 -7.89 -1.46 -34.47
CA TYR A 608 -8.33 -0.61 -33.35
C TYR A 608 -7.14 -0.09 -32.56
N LEU A 609 -7.24 1.14 -32.14
CA LEU A 609 -6.29 1.78 -31.26
C LEU A 609 -7.02 2.33 -30.04
N THR A 610 -6.74 1.78 -28.88
CA THR A 610 -7.12 2.38 -27.61
C THR A 610 -5.91 3.10 -27.03
N SER A 611 -6.04 4.40 -26.78
CA SER A 611 -5.01 5.18 -26.12
C SER A 611 -5.52 5.70 -24.78
N THR A 612 -4.77 5.38 -23.72
CA THR A 612 -5.04 5.87 -22.36
C THR A 612 -3.91 6.79 -21.95
N ARG A 613 -4.24 8.07 -21.69
CA ARG A 613 -3.27 9.13 -21.41
C ARG A 613 -3.44 9.70 -20.02
N LEU A 614 -2.32 9.91 -19.35
CA LEU A 614 -2.20 10.72 -18.15
C LEU A 614 -1.37 11.96 -18.51
N SER A 615 -1.93 13.17 -18.33
CA SER A 615 -1.27 14.43 -18.64
C SER A 615 -1.90 15.55 -17.82
N ALA A 616 -1.06 16.37 -17.19
CA ALA A 616 -1.48 17.51 -16.38
C ALA A 616 -0.34 18.55 -16.28
N ALA A 617 -0.56 19.65 -15.57
CA ALA A 617 0.52 20.55 -15.16
C ALA A 617 1.48 19.81 -14.21
N ASP A 618 2.76 20.16 -14.23
CA ASP A 618 3.81 19.47 -13.46
C ASP A 618 3.47 19.38 -11.96
N ASP A 619 2.83 20.40 -11.41
CA ASP A 619 2.45 20.54 -10.01
C ASP A 619 1.02 20.11 -9.69
N ALA A 620 0.27 19.58 -10.65
CA ALA A 620 -1.10 19.12 -10.44
C ALA A 620 -1.13 17.89 -9.52
N GLU A 621 -2.04 17.89 -8.56
CA GLU A 621 -2.18 16.83 -7.56
C GLU A 621 -3.64 16.49 -7.29
N ASN A 622 -3.90 15.25 -6.88
CA ASN A 622 -5.20 14.82 -6.37
C ASN A 622 -5.21 14.96 -4.85
N THR A 623 -6.28 15.50 -4.29
CA THR A 623 -6.50 15.61 -2.84
C THR A 623 -7.89 15.07 -2.48
N ILE A 624 -8.17 14.89 -1.19
CA ILE A 624 -9.51 14.44 -0.73
C ILE A 624 -10.62 15.36 -1.28
N GLU A 625 -10.37 16.68 -1.31
CA GLU A 625 -11.36 17.65 -1.80
C GLU A 625 -11.43 17.72 -3.33
N ARG A 626 -10.38 17.29 -4.02
CA ARG A 626 -10.27 17.31 -5.49
C ARG A 626 -9.62 16.02 -5.98
N PRO A 627 -10.34 14.89 -5.96
CA PRO A 627 -9.75 13.58 -6.23
C PRO A 627 -9.42 13.29 -7.70
N ASP A 628 -9.96 14.08 -8.64
CA ASP A 628 -9.96 13.80 -10.08
C ASP A 628 -9.25 14.87 -10.92
N VAL A 629 -8.26 15.59 -10.35
CA VAL A 629 -7.47 16.60 -11.08
C VAL A 629 -6.53 15.93 -12.10
N VAL A 630 -5.92 14.80 -11.71
CA VAL A 630 -5.00 14.02 -12.53
C VAL A 630 -5.54 12.60 -12.66
N VAL A 631 -6.24 12.32 -13.76
CA VAL A 631 -6.83 11.01 -14.03
C VAL A 631 -6.56 10.57 -15.48
N PRO A 632 -6.46 9.25 -15.75
CA PRO A 632 -6.30 8.75 -17.10
C PRO A 632 -7.52 9.04 -17.98
N VAL A 633 -7.26 9.47 -19.21
CA VAL A 633 -8.29 9.67 -20.23
C VAL A 633 -8.10 8.64 -21.34
N THR A 634 -9.14 7.84 -21.60
CA THR A 634 -9.11 6.80 -22.61
C THR A 634 -9.92 7.20 -23.84
N THR A 635 -9.35 6.98 -25.02
CA THR A 635 -10.00 7.14 -26.32
C THR A 635 -9.78 5.91 -27.19
N THR A 636 -10.77 5.55 -27.99
CA THR A 636 -10.67 4.45 -28.95
C THR A 636 -10.98 4.96 -30.35
N SER A 637 -10.18 4.54 -31.32
CA SER A 637 -10.34 4.90 -32.73
C SER A 637 -10.11 3.70 -33.63
N SER A 638 -10.73 3.72 -34.81
CA SER A 638 -10.37 2.77 -35.86
C SER A 638 -9.09 3.22 -36.55
N VAL A 639 -8.18 2.29 -36.79
CA VAL A 639 -6.93 2.48 -37.50
C VAL A 639 -6.76 1.35 -38.51
N GLU A 640 -5.86 1.50 -39.44
CA GLU A 640 -5.39 0.39 -40.28
C GLU A 640 -3.87 0.45 -40.32
N VAL A 641 -3.24 -0.43 -39.51
CA VAL A 641 -1.80 -0.42 -39.33
C VAL A 641 -1.23 -1.80 -39.66
N SER A 642 -0.33 -1.81 -40.62
CA SER A 642 0.43 -3.01 -41.01
C SER A 642 1.94 -2.86 -40.81
N ASP A 643 2.51 -1.70 -41.12
CA ASP A 643 3.95 -1.47 -41.12
C ASP A 643 4.37 -0.13 -40.48
N MET A 644 3.49 0.86 -40.42
CA MET A 644 3.80 2.19 -39.88
C MET A 644 2.59 2.83 -39.24
N TRP A 645 2.86 3.52 -38.10
CA TRP A 645 1.90 4.37 -37.42
C TRP A 645 2.59 5.64 -36.94
N SER A 646 1.90 6.78 -37.06
CA SER A 646 2.42 8.07 -36.63
C SER A 646 1.45 8.79 -35.70
N THR A 647 1.98 9.50 -34.71
CA THR A 647 1.23 10.31 -33.76
C THR A 647 2.04 11.50 -33.29
N VAL A 648 1.39 12.40 -32.55
CA VAL A 648 2.08 13.41 -31.75
C VAL A 648 1.94 13.01 -30.27
N VAL A 649 3.08 12.74 -29.63
CA VAL A 649 3.13 12.48 -28.18
C VAL A 649 3.13 13.82 -27.45
N PRO A 650 2.08 14.17 -26.70
CA PRO A 650 2.00 15.49 -26.07
C PRO A 650 3.14 15.72 -25.07
N ALA A 651 3.48 16.98 -24.86
CA ALA A 651 4.37 17.40 -23.79
C ALA A 651 3.83 16.91 -22.43
N ARG A 652 4.72 16.61 -21.48
CA ARG A 652 4.33 16.23 -20.12
C ARG A 652 3.19 15.21 -20.13
N SER A 653 3.43 14.03 -20.73
CA SER A 653 2.41 12.98 -20.80
C SER A 653 2.98 11.58 -20.71
N PHE A 654 2.20 10.70 -20.10
CA PHE A 654 2.36 9.25 -20.21
C PHE A 654 1.16 8.68 -20.97
N THR A 655 1.41 7.92 -22.03
CA THR A 655 0.34 7.33 -22.83
C THR A 655 0.61 5.85 -23.09
N VAL A 656 -0.41 5.05 -22.87
CA VAL A 656 -0.46 3.63 -23.24
C VAL A 656 -1.27 3.50 -24.52
N TYR A 657 -0.66 3.00 -25.57
CA TYR A 657 -1.28 2.71 -26.86
C TYR A 657 -1.46 1.20 -27.00
N ARG A 658 -2.69 0.74 -27.06
CA ARG A 658 -3.04 -0.67 -27.32
C ARG A 658 -3.61 -0.80 -28.72
N PHE A 659 -2.92 -1.55 -29.55
CA PHE A 659 -3.35 -1.91 -30.90
C PHE A 659 -3.93 -3.31 -30.90
N SER A 660 -5.12 -3.48 -31.47
CA SER A 660 -5.83 -4.76 -31.59
C SER A 660 -6.39 -4.99 -33.01
N HIS A 661 -6.74 -6.24 -33.31
CA HIS A 661 -7.20 -6.67 -34.61
C HIS A 661 -8.68 -6.41 -34.88
#